data_badc1dad06842322710f6cf62f0dda21
#
_entry.id   badc1dad06842322710f6cf62f0dda21
#
_cell.length_a   1.000
_cell.length_b   1.000
_cell.length_c   1.000
_cell.angle_alpha   90.00
_cell.angle_beta   90.00
_cell.angle_gamma   90.00
#
_symmetry.space_group_name_H-M   'P 1'
#
loop_
_entity.id
_entity.type
_entity.pdbx_description
1 polymer ?
#
loop_
_entity_poly.entity_id
_entity_poly.type
_entity_poly.pdbx_seq_one_letter_code
_entity_poly.pdbx_strand_id
1 'polypeptide(L)'
;ALSVWAQQDYSHLAARPAIARIFTDVFREWAEAHPDVQLRVSVMPALEQHKAKLLLAAAAGRLPDIASVDSFWMPLFMAGHHVQPLNDYWPAEDRADFLPFTIQTLSDGAGNVYGVWHGTDCRVLYYRKDLVPAPPRTWAELLDAASRISRERRIAGYLYNAGRWEAAVFDHLPMFWGQGGELVDGEGRPVFGEPPNRERMLSVLAFLRDTIRTGASPRSVLANNDYQQLTSAAVAGDVAMFLGGSWQLRDLETGLSPEEFAKWDMAPIPQKDAGTESTGTGGWVWVVFARDPARRKVAVDFLLSVESSTNVGRISQVTGQLPARPSVYRNVSFFRDNPWYARFGRMLGHGRARPAVPIYPALSEQLQLAVGYSVSGEKSPEQALDDAWRAVVEIDARQRAARAPAPATSRRDPVLLLPAVLALLLALSVVAPLRGRQSGLRAWLAPALILVTTVLVYPMLDLLRLAFTDTRTAGAGYAYTLASFRDLLADPAFYGMMGVTLVFVASSVALQLGLGLGIALLIDAARRRGAARTLAARVAVVSAWVIPGVLVGVLWRILLVENRAGIVNYWLSFLGVGPLPLLSSGTLAMVSVIAANTWRGCAFSMILQFAGLQRIPRELHEAADLEGLGAWARFRMVMLPMIAPVVALNLALITIQTLNTFDLILPLTGGGPARRTEVMSLYMYRTAFYDLEAGRAAAVAVVMLALNLALAVAALRLLNRSRSAA
;
A
#
# COMPACT_ATOMS: atom_id res chain seq x y z
N ALA A 1 -29.73 -9.36 -10.14
CA ALA A 1 -28.53 -9.72 -9.40
C ALA A 1 -28.09 -8.57 -8.51
N LEU A 2 -27.70 -8.86 -7.27
CA LEU A 2 -27.15 -7.93 -6.29
C LEU A 2 -25.62 -8.11 -6.27
N SER A 3 -24.86 -7.05 -6.59
CA SER A 3 -23.39 -7.08 -6.65
C SER A 3 -22.79 -6.67 -5.31
N VAL A 4 -21.93 -7.51 -4.74
CA VAL A 4 -21.31 -7.32 -3.43
C VAL A 4 -19.79 -7.38 -3.58
N TRP A 5 -19.09 -6.31 -3.19
CA TRP A 5 -17.62 -6.28 -3.10
C TRP A 5 -17.20 -6.39 -1.64
N ALA A 6 -16.67 -7.54 -1.27
CA ALA A 6 -16.34 -7.89 0.09
C ALA A 6 -14.83 -7.83 0.36
N GLN A 7 -14.44 -7.40 1.54
CA GLN A 7 -13.09 -7.58 2.08
C GLN A 7 -12.76 -9.09 2.12
N GLN A 8 -11.47 -9.41 2.12
CA GLN A 8 -10.96 -10.79 1.94
C GLN A 8 -11.60 -11.83 2.89
N ASP A 9 -11.89 -11.42 4.13
CA ASP A 9 -12.46 -12.31 5.16
C ASP A 9 -13.97 -12.14 5.38
N TYR A 10 -14.69 -11.42 4.48
CA TYR A 10 -16.14 -11.14 4.67
C TYR A 10 -17.00 -11.74 3.58
N SER A 11 -16.63 -12.94 3.10
CA SER A 11 -17.41 -13.66 2.11
C SER A 11 -17.16 -15.17 2.15
N HIS A 12 -18.00 -15.90 1.45
CA HIS A 12 -17.84 -17.35 1.19
C HIS A 12 -16.60 -17.67 0.31
N LEU A 13 -15.94 -16.66 -0.23
CA LEU A 13 -14.70 -16.78 -1.02
C LEU A 13 -13.44 -16.47 -0.17
N ALA A 14 -13.57 -16.36 1.16
CA ALA A 14 -12.45 -16.12 2.06
C ALA A 14 -11.40 -17.24 1.95
N ALA A 15 -10.13 -16.89 2.04
CA ALA A 15 -9.02 -17.86 1.95
C ALA A 15 -9.01 -18.83 3.15
N ARG A 16 -9.49 -18.40 4.32
CA ARG A 16 -9.61 -19.23 5.52
C ARG A 16 -10.88 -20.09 5.46
N PRO A 17 -10.80 -21.45 5.43
CA PRO A 17 -11.95 -22.31 5.21
C PRO A 17 -13.08 -22.16 6.24
N ALA A 18 -12.75 -21.89 7.51
CA ALA A 18 -13.75 -21.69 8.56
C ALA A 18 -14.58 -20.43 8.31
N ILE A 19 -13.93 -19.34 7.87
CA ILE A 19 -14.59 -18.08 7.51
C ILE A 19 -15.43 -18.26 6.25
N ALA A 20 -14.88 -18.89 5.21
CA ALA A 20 -15.64 -19.16 3.99
C ALA A 20 -16.92 -19.95 4.28
N ARG A 21 -16.85 -20.92 5.17
CA ARG A 21 -17.99 -21.77 5.56
C ARG A 21 -19.09 -20.97 6.24
N ILE A 22 -18.76 -20.18 7.26
CA ILE A 22 -19.79 -19.40 7.99
C ILE A 22 -20.48 -18.39 7.08
N PHE A 23 -19.75 -17.72 6.19
CA PHE A 23 -20.38 -16.80 5.23
C PHE A 23 -21.17 -17.55 4.14
N THR A 24 -20.78 -18.77 3.77
CA THR A 24 -21.59 -19.61 2.88
C THR A 24 -22.95 -19.89 3.51
N ASP A 25 -22.97 -20.27 4.79
CA ASP A 25 -24.22 -20.58 5.49
C ASP A 25 -25.10 -19.33 5.63
N VAL A 26 -24.54 -18.20 6.09
CA VAL A 26 -25.29 -16.96 6.26
C VAL A 26 -25.85 -16.44 4.93
N PHE A 27 -25.05 -16.46 3.85
CA PHE A 27 -25.51 -15.97 2.55
C PHE A 27 -26.53 -16.90 1.92
N ARG A 28 -26.40 -18.21 2.13
CA ARG A 28 -27.39 -19.21 1.68
C ARG A 28 -28.71 -19.06 2.40
N GLU A 29 -28.71 -18.90 3.74
CA GLU A 29 -29.92 -18.69 4.54
C GLU A 29 -30.73 -17.47 4.02
N TRP A 30 -30.08 -16.39 3.67
CA TRP A 30 -30.75 -15.24 3.07
C TRP A 30 -31.21 -15.51 1.63
N ALA A 31 -30.40 -16.17 0.80
CA ALA A 31 -30.74 -16.45 -0.60
C ALA A 31 -31.92 -17.40 -0.74
N GLU A 32 -32.08 -18.39 0.16
CA GLU A 32 -33.22 -19.28 0.21
C GLU A 32 -34.54 -18.55 0.50
N ALA A 33 -34.49 -17.49 1.30
CA ALA A 33 -35.63 -16.59 1.56
C ALA A 33 -35.90 -15.60 0.40
N HIS A 34 -34.94 -15.42 -0.52
CA HIS A 34 -35.01 -14.46 -1.62
C HIS A 34 -34.66 -15.13 -2.97
N PRO A 35 -35.40 -16.12 -3.45
CA PRO A 35 -35.07 -16.91 -4.64
C PRO A 35 -34.97 -16.07 -5.93
N ASP A 36 -35.62 -14.92 -5.97
CA ASP A 36 -35.59 -13.99 -7.12
C ASP A 36 -34.32 -13.14 -7.18
N VAL A 37 -33.44 -13.20 -6.18
CA VAL A 37 -32.25 -12.37 -6.08
C VAL A 37 -30.99 -13.21 -6.19
N GLN A 38 -30.22 -13.02 -7.24
CA GLN A 38 -28.90 -13.63 -7.39
C GLN A 38 -27.83 -12.76 -6.74
N LEU A 39 -27.09 -13.29 -5.76
CA LEU A 39 -25.89 -12.66 -5.18
C LEU A 39 -24.67 -12.86 -6.09
N ARG A 40 -23.95 -11.77 -6.40
CA ARG A 40 -22.67 -11.79 -7.12
C ARG A 40 -21.61 -11.18 -6.23
N VAL A 41 -20.86 -12.02 -5.54
CA VAL A 41 -19.82 -11.59 -4.59
C VAL A 41 -18.46 -11.59 -5.28
N SER A 42 -17.69 -10.54 -5.03
CA SER A 42 -16.30 -10.41 -5.47
C SER A 42 -15.44 -10.05 -4.26
N VAL A 43 -14.35 -10.77 -4.07
CA VAL A 43 -13.36 -10.45 -3.04
C VAL A 43 -12.48 -9.32 -3.51
N MET A 44 -12.27 -8.34 -2.64
CA MET A 44 -11.44 -7.19 -2.91
C MET A 44 -9.99 -7.45 -2.49
N PRO A 45 -9.02 -6.78 -3.14
CA PRO A 45 -7.63 -6.83 -2.73
C PRO A 45 -7.42 -6.19 -1.35
N ALA A 46 -6.19 -6.23 -0.84
CA ALA A 46 -5.86 -5.66 0.48
C ALA A 46 -6.13 -4.15 0.55
N LEU A 47 -6.39 -3.69 1.74
CA LEU A 47 -6.77 -2.35 2.22
C LEU A 47 -6.70 -1.21 1.20
N GLU A 48 -5.51 -0.75 0.84
CA GLU A 48 -5.33 0.44 0.01
C GLU A 48 -5.72 0.22 -1.46
N GLN A 49 -5.48 -0.99 -1.96
CA GLN A 49 -5.91 -1.36 -3.32
C GLN A 49 -7.44 -1.48 -3.40
N HIS A 50 -8.09 -1.91 -2.32
CA HIS A 50 -9.55 -1.94 -2.21
C HIS A 50 -10.13 -0.52 -2.28
N LYS A 51 -9.60 0.41 -1.46
CA LYS A 51 -9.98 1.82 -1.49
C LYS A 51 -9.82 2.42 -2.88
N ALA A 52 -8.64 2.24 -3.48
CA ALA A 52 -8.35 2.74 -4.84
C ALA A 52 -9.33 2.20 -5.88
N LYS A 53 -9.65 0.88 -5.84
CA LYS A 53 -10.60 0.26 -6.75
C LYS A 53 -12.01 0.82 -6.60
N LEU A 54 -12.48 1.05 -5.36
CA LEU A 54 -13.79 1.68 -5.11
C LEU A 54 -13.85 3.11 -5.64
N LEU A 55 -12.79 3.90 -5.43
CA LEU A 55 -12.74 5.29 -5.92
C LEU A 55 -12.70 5.37 -7.44
N LEU A 56 -11.95 4.49 -8.10
CA LEU A 56 -11.93 4.39 -9.56
C LEU A 56 -13.30 3.96 -10.10
N ALA A 57 -13.97 3.01 -9.44
CA ALA A 57 -15.32 2.60 -9.79
C ALA A 57 -16.33 3.72 -9.58
N ALA A 58 -16.20 4.53 -8.52
CA ALA A 58 -17.01 5.70 -8.26
C ALA A 58 -16.84 6.75 -9.37
N ALA A 59 -15.61 7.07 -9.75
CA ALA A 59 -15.30 7.99 -10.84
C ALA A 59 -15.84 7.50 -12.19
N ALA A 60 -15.84 6.18 -12.42
CA ALA A 60 -16.37 5.56 -13.63
C ALA A 60 -17.91 5.35 -13.60
N GLY A 61 -18.59 5.65 -12.50
CA GLY A 61 -20.02 5.36 -12.31
C GLY A 61 -20.36 3.86 -12.30
N ARG A 62 -19.42 3.01 -11.89
CA ARG A 62 -19.53 1.54 -11.92
C ARG A 62 -19.36 0.90 -10.54
N LEU A 63 -19.80 1.58 -9.50
CA LEU A 63 -19.83 1.03 -8.15
C LEU A 63 -20.73 -0.21 -8.06
N PRO A 64 -20.42 -1.20 -7.17
CA PRO A 64 -21.32 -2.30 -6.86
C PRO A 64 -22.58 -1.80 -6.13
N ASP A 65 -23.54 -2.67 -5.90
CA ASP A 65 -24.69 -2.32 -5.06
C ASP A 65 -24.30 -2.18 -3.59
N ILE A 66 -23.42 -3.09 -3.13
CA ILE A 66 -22.92 -3.16 -1.74
C ILE A 66 -21.39 -3.29 -1.76
N ALA A 67 -20.70 -2.63 -0.84
CA ALA A 67 -19.31 -2.97 -0.53
C ALA A 67 -19.01 -2.89 0.95
N SER A 68 -18.01 -3.68 1.40
CA SER A 68 -17.37 -3.46 2.69
C SER A 68 -16.33 -2.36 2.56
N VAL A 69 -16.28 -1.44 3.50
CA VAL A 69 -15.30 -0.34 3.57
C VAL A 69 -14.74 -0.24 4.99
N ASP A 70 -13.50 0.22 5.12
CA ASP A 70 -12.99 0.58 6.45
C ASP A 70 -13.67 1.86 6.93
N SER A 71 -14.01 1.92 8.20
CA SER A 71 -14.78 3.00 8.82
C SER A 71 -14.18 4.39 8.58
N PHE A 72 -12.84 4.51 8.51
CA PHE A 72 -12.20 5.80 8.27
C PHE A 72 -12.25 6.28 6.80
N TRP A 73 -12.73 5.44 5.86
CA TRP A 73 -13.00 5.88 4.48
C TRP A 73 -14.39 6.52 4.33
N MET A 74 -15.28 6.32 5.29
CA MET A 74 -16.67 6.79 5.23
C MET A 74 -16.81 8.26 4.89
N PRO A 75 -16.04 9.20 5.53
CA PRO A 75 -16.15 10.63 5.21
C PRO A 75 -15.92 10.95 3.74
N LEU A 76 -15.05 10.18 3.09
CA LEU A 76 -14.72 10.34 1.67
C LEU A 76 -15.91 9.95 0.77
N PHE A 77 -16.54 8.81 1.07
CA PHE A 77 -17.70 8.33 0.29
C PHE A 77 -18.96 9.15 0.57
N MET A 78 -19.12 9.66 1.80
CA MET A 78 -20.21 10.56 2.18
C MET A 78 -20.04 11.92 1.48
N ALA A 79 -18.88 12.54 1.55
CA ALA A 79 -18.59 13.82 0.91
C ALA A 79 -18.72 13.77 -0.63
N GLY A 80 -18.39 12.62 -1.23
CA GLY A 80 -18.57 12.36 -2.66
C GLY A 80 -20.00 12.00 -3.07
N HIS A 81 -20.97 11.96 -2.15
CA HIS A 81 -22.36 11.51 -2.39
C HIS A 81 -22.43 10.15 -3.09
N HIS A 82 -21.50 9.26 -2.78
CA HIS A 82 -21.45 7.92 -3.37
C HIS A 82 -22.34 6.93 -2.61
N VAL A 83 -22.34 7.00 -1.28
CA VAL A 83 -23.15 6.16 -0.40
C VAL A 83 -24.56 6.70 -0.22
N GLN A 84 -25.51 5.83 0.07
CA GLN A 84 -26.92 6.17 0.21
C GLN A 84 -27.34 6.10 1.69
N PRO A 85 -28.24 7.00 2.16
CA PRO A 85 -28.81 6.91 3.51
C PRO A 85 -29.70 5.67 3.63
N LEU A 86 -29.65 5.05 4.81
CA LEU A 86 -30.31 3.79 5.12
C LEU A 86 -31.50 3.93 6.07
N ASN A 87 -31.76 5.12 6.61
CA ASN A 87 -32.76 5.39 7.65
C ASN A 87 -34.16 4.85 7.32
N ASP A 88 -34.61 4.99 6.07
CA ASP A 88 -35.94 4.57 5.63
C ASP A 88 -36.11 3.04 5.55
N TYR A 89 -34.99 2.32 5.52
CA TYR A 89 -34.96 0.86 5.35
C TYR A 89 -34.45 0.11 6.58
N TRP A 90 -33.88 0.84 7.56
CA TRP A 90 -33.28 0.27 8.76
C TRP A 90 -34.05 0.70 10.02
N PRO A 91 -34.77 -0.21 10.70
CA PRO A 91 -35.56 0.13 11.89
C PRO A 91 -34.73 0.81 13.00
N ALA A 92 -35.31 1.83 13.63
CA ALA A 92 -34.63 2.58 14.68
C ALA A 92 -34.28 1.71 15.90
N GLU A 93 -35.16 0.75 16.24
CA GLU A 93 -34.94 -0.19 17.33
C GLU A 93 -33.72 -1.09 17.07
N ASP A 94 -33.52 -1.56 15.82
CA ASP A 94 -32.34 -2.35 15.47
C ASP A 94 -31.07 -1.50 15.51
N ARG A 95 -31.12 -0.24 15.06
CA ARG A 95 -30.00 0.71 15.17
C ARG A 95 -29.58 0.97 16.62
N ALA A 96 -30.53 0.99 17.54
CA ALA A 96 -30.27 1.23 18.96
C ALA A 96 -29.46 0.12 19.64
N ASP A 97 -29.38 -1.08 19.04
CA ASP A 97 -28.53 -2.17 19.52
C ASP A 97 -27.08 -2.07 19.02
N PHE A 98 -26.69 -1.00 18.36
CA PHE A 98 -25.30 -0.78 17.99
C PHE A 98 -24.59 0.14 19.01
N LEU A 99 -23.28 -0.05 19.16
CA LEU A 99 -22.45 0.82 20.00
C LEU A 99 -22.53 2.28 19.51
N PRO A 100 -22.68 3.27 20.39
CA PRO A 100 -22.95 4.66 19.99
C PRO A 100 -21.95 5.23 18.99
N PHE A 101 -20.64 4.95 19.16
CA PHE A 101 -19.59 5.44 18.26
C PHE A 101 -19.75 4.91 16.83
N THR A 102 -20.33 3.72 16.64
CA THR A 102 -20.52 3.13 15.32
C THR A 102 -21.55 3.90 14.51
N ILE A 103 -22.68 4.25 15.12
CA ILE A 103 -23.72 5.05 14.49
C ILE A 103 -23.20 6.49 14.25
N GLN A 104 -22.51 7.07 15.24
CA GLN A 104 -21.95 8.42 15.12
C GLN A 104 -20.95 8.53 13.95
N THR A 105 -20.06 7.54 13.78
CA THR A 105 -19.07 7.52 12.68
C THR A 105 -19.73 7.44 11.30
N LEU A 106 -20.92 6.83 11.21
CA LEU A 106 -21.64 6.61 9.96
C LEU A 106 -22.73 7.64 9.68
N SER A 107 -22.89 8.63 10.55
CA SER A 107 -23.94 9.64 10.42
C SER A 107 -23.40 10.97 9.91
N ASP A 108 -24.27 11.69 9.18
CA ASP A 108 -24.04 13.10 8.86
C ASP A 108 -24.65 14.02 9.94
N GLY A 109 -24.43 15.34 9.80
CA GLY A 109 -24.99 16.34 10.70
C GLY A 109 -26.53 16.45 10.70
N ALA A 110 -27.21 15.82 9.72
CA ALA A 110 -28.66 15.76 9.61
C ALA A 110 -29.25 14.47 10.22
N GLY A 111 -28.40 13.57 10.74
CA GLY A 111 -28.84 12.31 11.36
C GLY A 111 -29.11 11.18 10.36
N ASN A 112 -28.69 11.31 9.10
CA ASN A 112 -28.75 10.22 8.15
C ASN A 112 -27.60 9.24 8.42
N VAL A 113 -27.91 7.94 8.41
CA VAL A 113 -26.93 6.84 8.61
C VAL A 113 -26.62 6.19 7.27
N TYR A 114 -25.34 6.04 6.92
CA TYR A 114 -24.87 5.66 5.59
C TYR A 114 -24.22 4.26 5.50
N GLY A 115 -24.32 3.45 6.53
CA GLY A 115 -23.77 2.10 6.52
C GLY A 115 -24.19 1.29 7.72
N VAL A 116 -23.92 -0.03 7.66
CA VAL A 116 -24.14 -0.97 8.76
C VAL A 116 -22.79 -1.49 9.23
N TRP A 117 -22.50 -1.39 10.52
CA TRP A 117 -21.23 -1.83 11.06
C TRP A 117 -21.14 -3.34 11.11
N HIS A 118 -20.09 -3.93 10.53
CA HIS A 118 -19.91 -5.37 10.48
C HIS A 118 -19.25 -5.90 11.77
N GLY A 119 -18.07 -5.43 12.06
CA GLY A 119 -17.32 -5.84 13.24
C GLY A 119 -16.43 -4.71 13.71
N THR A 120 -16.19 -4.65 15.01
CA THR A 120 -15.31 -3.67 15.62
C THR A 120 -14.05 -4.33 16.19
N ASP A 121 -13.15 -3.52 16.67
CA ASP A 121 -11.92 -3.92 17.32
C ASP A 121 -11.55 -2.96 18.44
N CYS A 122 -10.61 -3.38 19.27
CA CYS A 122 -9.92 -2.48 20.18
C CYS A 122 -8.42 -2.81 20.20
N ARG A 123 -7.63 -1.80 20.54
CA ARG A 123 -6.17 -1.92 20.67
C ARG A 123 -5.82 -2.28 22.10
N VAL A 124 -4.92 -3.24 22.26
CA VAL A 124 -4.48 -3.77 23.55
C VAL A 124 -2.99 -4.06 23.58
N LEU A 125 -2.41 -4.11 24.76
CA LEU A 125 -1.09 -4.68 24.97
C LEU A 125 -1.23 -6.18 25.22
N TYR A 126 -0.69 -7.02 24.32
CA TYR A 126 -0.47 -8.44 24.59
C TYR A 126 0.87 -8.63 25.29
N TYR A 127 0.93 -9.50 26.30
CA TYR A 127 2.15 -9.74 27.07
C TYR A 127 2.29 -11.17 27.55
N ARG A 128 3.53 -11.64 27.73
CA ARG A 128 3.92 -12.94 28.27
C ARG A 128 3.95 -12.88 29.80
N LYS A 129 3.00 -13.55 30.47
CA LYS A 129 2.92 -13.59 31.95
C LYS A 129 4.16 -14.17 32.62
N ASP A 130 4.83 -15.12 31.97
CA ASP A 130 6.05 -15.75 32.43
C ASP A 130 7.30 -14.85 32.36
N LEU A 131 7.25 -13.79 31.54
CA LEU A 131 8.31 -12.80 31.39
C LEU A 131 7.97 -11.46 32.06
N VAL A 132 6.69 -11.13 32.09
CA VAL A 132 6.12 -9.87 32.62
C VAL A 132 5.01 -10.24 33.62
N PRO A 133 5.35 -10.50 34.89
CA PRO A 133 4.38 -10.96 35.91
C PRO A 133 3.23 -9.99 36.15
N ALA A 134 3.49 -8.68 36.01
CA ALA A 134 2.47 -7.63 36.06
C ALA A 134 2.55 -6.75 34.81
N PRO A 135 1.43 -6.53 34.09
CA PRO A 135 1.45 -5.71 32.89
C PRO A 135 1.79 -4.26 33.22
N PRO A 136 2.65 -3.60 32.42
CA PRO A 136 2.98 -2.19 32.60
C PRO A 136 1.73 -1.32 32.38
N ARG A 137 1.55 -0.32 33.23
CA ARG A 137 0.46 0.66 33.16
C ARG A 137 0.91 2.01 32.60
N THR A 138 2.20 2.29 32.74
CA THR A 138 2.82 3.53 32.26
C THR A 138 3.89 3.26 31.21
N TRP A 139 4.20 4.31 30.43
CA TRP A 139 5.30 4.23 29.46
C TRP A 139 6.66 3.93 30.12
N ALA A 140 6.89 4.50 31.31
CA ALA A 140 8.12 4.25 32.04
C ALA A 140 8.25 2.77 32.43
N GLU A 141 7.18 2.18 32.99
CA GLU A 141 7.14 0.75 33.33
C GLU A 141 7.32 -0.15 32.08
N LEU A 142 6.70 0.23 30.96
CA LEU A 142 6.84 -0.49 29.70
C LEU A 142 8.29 -0.46 29.20
N LEU A 143 8.93 0.72 29.19
CA LEU A 143 10.32 0.88 28.76
C LEU A 143 11.29 0.09 29.64
N ASP A 144 11.09 0.13 30.96
CA ASP A 144 11.93 -0.60 31.91
C ASP A 144 11.80 -2.12 31.72
N ALA A 145 10.58 -2.65 31.75
CA ALA A 145 10.32 -4.07 31.54
C ALA A 145 10.83 -4.56 30.19
N ALA A 146 10.51 -3.83 29.10
CA ALA A 146 10.89 -4.23 27.75
C ALA A 146 12.40 -4.19 27.54
N SER A 147 13.09 -3.13 27.98
CA SER A 147 14.55 -3.01 27.81
C SER A 147 15.31 -4.02 28.64
N ARG A 148 14.84 -4.36 29.86
CA ARG A 148 15.40 -5.42 30.69
C ARG A 148 15.26 -6.76 29.99
N ILE A 149 14.08 -7.13 29.52
CA ILE A 149 13.84 -8.42 28.84
C ILE A 149 14.67 -8.53 27.56
N SER A 150 14.75 -7.47 26.77
CA SER A 150 15.57 -7.46 25.55
C SER A 150 17.04 -7.79 25.83
N ARG A 151 17.60 -7.22 26.90
CA ARG A 151 18.99 -7.47 27.30
C ARG A 151 19.20 -8.88 27.85
N GLU A 152 18.28 -9.37 28.70
CA GLU A 152 18.44 -10.65 29.40
C GLU A 152 18.12 -11.85 28.51
N ARG A 153 17.08 -11.75 27.68
CA ARG A 153 16.54 -12.89 26.90
C ARG A 153 16.90 -12.87 25.43
N ARG A 154 17.43 -11.75 24.92
CA ARG A 154 17.76 -11.55 23.48
C ARG A 154 16.57 -11.74 22.56
N ILE A 155 15.36 -11.37 23.03
CA ILE A 155 14.13 -11.27 22.26
C ILE A 155 13.66 -9.81 22.28
N ALA A 156 12.72 -9.44 21.43
CA ALA A 156 12.14 -8.11 21.48
C ALA A 156 11.35 -7.93 22.78
N GLY A 157 11.65 -6.90 23.56
CA GLY A 157 10.88 -6.60 24.77
C GLY A 157 9.49 -6.07 24.41
N TYR A 158 9.41 -5.20 23.38
CA TYR A 158 8.17 -4.60 22.91
C TYR A 158 8.17 -4.45 21.39
N LEU A 159 7.10 -4.89 20.71
CA LEU A 159 6.89 -4.70 19.28
C LEU A 159 5.61 -3.90 19.01
N TYR A 160 5.66 -3.11 17.97
CA TYR A 160 4.55 -2.30 17.48
C TYR A 160 4.72 -1.99 15.99
N ASN A 161 3.73 -1.36 15.38
CA ASN A 161 3.75 -0.95 13.98
C ASN A 161 4.33 0.48 13.86
N ALA A 162 5.45 0.63 13.17
CA ALA A 162 6.03 1.93 12.83
C ALA A 162 6.40 2.03 11.33
N GLY A 163 6.02 1.04 10.53
CA GLY A 163 6.10 1.08 9.07
C GLY A 163 5.14 2.12 8.50
N ARG A 164 5.31 2.46 7.22
CA ARG A 164 4.50 3.50 6.56
C ARG A 164 3.11 2.97 6.14
N TRP A 165 2.20 2.86 7.08
CA TRP A 165 0.81 2.46 6.90
C TRP A 165 -0.05 2.96 8.09
N GLU A 166 -1.38 2.82 7.99
CA GLU A 166 -2.34 3.38 8.94
C GLU A 166 -2.07 3.00 10.41
N ALA A 167 -1.66 1.75 10.68
CA ALA A 167 -1.42 1.30 12.06
C ALA A 167 -0.27 2.03 12.76
N ALA A 168 0.71 2.58 12.02
CA ALA A 168 1.76 3.42 12.62
C ALA A 168 1.23 4.68 13.30
N VAL A 169 0.01 5.08 12.98
CA VAL A 169 -0.70 6.19 13.63
C VAL A 169 -1.79 5.65 14.54
N PHE A 170 -2.70 4.87 13.99
CA PHE A 170 -3.89 4.43 14.70
C PHE A 170 -3.60 3.66 15.99
N ASP A 171 -2.61 2.79 16.00
CA ASP A 171 -2.24 2.02 17.19
C ASP A 171 -1.68 2.91 18.33
N HIS A 172 -1.14 4.08 18.00
CA HIS A 172 -0.55 5.02 18.97
C HIS A 172 -1.47 6.20 19.35
N LEU A 173 -2.56 6.43 18.59
CA LEU A 173 -3.55 7.45 18.94
C LEU A 173 -4.13 7.30 20.36
N PRO A 174 -4.37 6.08 20.90
CA PRO A 174 -4.77 5.92 22.29
C PRO A 174 -3.83 6.58 23.30
N MET A 175 -2.53 6.59 23.02
CA MET A 175 -1.51 7.24 23.87
C MET A 175 -1.63 8.77 23.82
N PHE A 176 -2.07 9.31 22.70
CA PHE A 176 -2.34 10.74 22.51
C PHE A 176 -3.68 11.13 23.13
N TRP A 177 -4.73 10.35 22.87
CA TRP A 177 -6.08 10.58 23.41
C TRP A 177 -6.13 10.41 24.93
N GLY A 178 -5.39 9.48 25.52
CA GLY A 178 -5.28 9.29 26.96
C GLY A 178 -4.73 10.51 27.70
N GLN A 179 -4.01 11.40 27.00
CA GLN A 179 -3.59 12.70 27.51
C GLN A 179 -4.61 13.81 27.25
N GLY A 180 -5.81 13.49 26.74
CA GLY A 180 -6.81 14.46 26.30
C GLY A 180 -6.46 15.15 24.97
N GLY A 181 -5.65 14.51 24.12
CA GLY A 181 -5.25 15.05 22.83
C GLY A 181 -6.38 15.02 21.80
N GLU A 182 -6.43 16.03 20.93
CA GLU A 182 -7.38 16.16 19.83
C GLU A 182 -6.63 16.35 18.49
N LEU A 183 -6.98 15.53 17.50
CA LEU A 183 -6.40 15.65 16.15
C LEU A 183 -7.03 16.79 15.37
N VAL A 184 -8.33 16.95 15.52
CA VAL A 184 -9.15 17.95 14.85
C VAL A 184 -10.12 18.59 15.85
N ASP A 185 -10.54 19.83 15.57
CA ASP A 185 -11.58 20.52 16.33
C ASP A 185 -13.01 20.08 15.93
N GLY A 186 -14.03 20.69 16.55
CA GLY A 186 -15.44 20.43 16.26
C GLY A 186 -15.86 20.77 14.82
N GLU A 187 -15.08 21.59 14.11
CA GLU A 187 -15.30 21.94 12.69
C GLU A 187 -14.44 21.07 11.74
N GLY A 188 -13.75 20.08 12.29
CA GLY A 188 -12.88 19.16 11.53
C GLY A 188 -11.60 19.83 11.04
N ARG A 189 -11.14 20.93 11.65
CA ARG A 189 -9.84 21.56 11.35
C ARG A 189 -8.74 20.84 12.13
N PRO A 190 -7.56 20.61 11.53
CA PRO A 190 -6.44 20.06 12.25
C PRO A 190 -6.04 20.95 13.44
N VAL A 191 -5.78 20.35 14.61
CA VAL A 191 -5.31 21.04 15.82
C VAL A 191 -4.20 20.28 16.56
N PHE A 192 -3.74 19.16 16.04
CA PHE A 192 -2.73 18.31 16.69
C PHE A 192 -1.35 18.98 16.82
N GLY A 193 -1.05 20.00 16.02
CA GLY A 193 0.18 20.80 16.09
C GLY A 193 0.03 22.10 16.88
N GLU A 194 -1.12 22.36 17.48
CA GLU A 194 -1.37 23.55 18.32
C GLU A 194 -1.34 23.17 19.81
N PRO A 195 -0.90 24.08 20.71
CA PRO A 195 -1.01 23.84 22.16
C PRO A 195 -2.46 23.67 22.62
N PRO A 196 -2.76 22.76 23.55
CA PRO A 196 -1.84 21.81 24.22
C PRO A 196 -1.62 20.48 23.47
N ASN A 197 -2.22 20.29 22.30
CA ASN A 197 -2.16 19.03 21.56
C ASN A 197 -0.75 18.76 21.04
N ARG A 198 0.00 19.82 20.68
CA ARG A 198 1.37 19.70 20.20
C ARG A 198 2.29 19.01 21.22
N GLU A 199 2.23 19.44 22.48
CA GLU A 199 3.05 18.85 23.56
C GLU A 199 2.67 17.39 23.83
N ARG A 200 1.38 17.07 23.73
CA ARG A 200 0.87 15.69 23.87
C ARG A 200 1.37 14.80 22.75
N MET A 201 1.31 15.26 21.49
CA MET A 201 1.80 14.49 20.34
C MET A 201 3.33 14.36 20.38
N LEU A 202 4.06 15.40 20.75
CA LEU A 202 5.50 15.35 20.97
C LEU A 202 5.88 14.28 21.97
N SER A 203 5.14 14.17 23.08
CA SER A 203 5.44 13.17 24.11
C SER A 203 5.27 11.74 23.56
N VAL A 204 4.28 11.50 22.69
CA VAL A 204 4.09 10.18 22.02
C VAL A 204 5.27 9.88 21.07
N LEU A 205 5.64 10.84 20.23
CA LEU A 205 6.76 10.66 19.29
C LEU A 205 8.10 10.44 20.02
N ALA A 206 8.32 11.17 21.13
CA ALA A 206 9.49 10.99 21.98
C ALA A 206 9.50 9.61 22.65
N PHE A 207 8.37 9.14 23.17
CA PHE A 207 8.24 7.79 23.73
C PHE A 207 8.59 6.72 22.69
N LEU A 208 8.03 6.80 21.47
CA LEU A 208 8.32 5.84 20.41
C LEU A 208 9.81 5.84 20.02
N ARG A 209 10.44 7.00 19.89
CA ARG A 209 11.90 7.10 19.70
C ARG A 209 12.66 6.44 20.83
N ASP A 210 12.23 6.65 22.07
CA ASP A 210 12.91 6.15 23.25
C ASP A 210 12.80 4.62 23.39
N THR A 211 11.78 3.97 22.82
CA THR A 211 11.73 2.50 22.74
C THR A 211 12.94 1.92 22.00
N ILE A 212 13.39 2.59 20.93
CA ILE A 212 14.58 2.18 20.17
C ILE A 212 15.86 2.54 20.93
N ARG A 213 15.91 3.76 21.49
CA ARG A 213 17.10 4.27 22.18
C ARG A 213 17.46 3.46 23.42
N THR A 214 16.45 2.97 24.14
CA THR A 214 16.65 2.14 25.34
C THR A 214 16.86 0.65 25.03
N GLY A 215 16.64 0.26 23.77
CA GLY A 215 16.66 -1.15 23.34
C GLY A 215 15.42 -1.94 23.74
N ALA A 216 14.34 -1.27 24.18
CA ALA A 216 13.05 -1.89 24.45
C ALA A 216 12.45 -2.52 23.19
N SER A 217 12.66 -1.88 22.05
CA SER A 217 12.21 -2.35 20.73
C SER A 217 13.35 -2.43 19.74
N PRO A 218 13.36 -3.40 18.83
CA PRO A 218 14.32 -3.45 17.73
C PRO A 218 13.94 -2.45 16.63
N ARG A 219 14.92 -2.04 15.82
CA ARG A 219 14.66 -1.15 14.67
C ARG A 219 13.71 -1.74 13.63
N SER A 220 13.54 -3.06 13.62
CA SER A 220 12.63 -3.77 12.71
C SER A 220 11.16 -3.30 12.80
N VAL A 221 10.76 -2.62 13.88
CA VAL A 221 9.41 -1.98 13.97
C VAL A 221 9.14 -1.02 12.82
N LEU A 222 10.18 -0.39 12.24
CA LEU A 222 10.08 0.49 11.06
C LEU A 222 9.73 -0.26 9.76
N ALA A 223 9.94 -1.56 9.72
CA ALA A 223 9.56 -2.42 8.60
C ALA A 223 8.20 -3.09 8.82
N ASN A 224 7.60 -2.97 10.02
CA ASN A 224 6.29 -3.52 10.32
C ASN A 224 5.20 -2.68 9.64
N ASN A 225 4.65 -3.22 8.57
CA ASN A 225 3.54 -2.62 7.81
C ASN A 225 2.35 -3.59 7.65
N ASP A 226 2.23 -4.54 8.62
CA ASP A 226 1.21 -5.58 8.65
C ASP A 226 1.20 -6.20 10.06
N TYR A 227 0.02 -6.46 10.59
CA TYR A 227 -0.17 -7.06 11.92
C TYR A 227 0.33 -8.50 12.02
N GLN A 228 0.39 -9.22 10.89
CA GLN A 228 0.87 -10.60 10.86
C GLN A 228 2.33 -10.71 11.33
N GLN A 229 3.14 -9.68 11.12
CA GLN A 229 4.53 -9.66 11.60
C GLN A 229 4.63 -9.71 13.13
N LEU A 230 3.73 -8.99 13.83
CA LEU A 230 3.66 -9.00 15.30
C LEU A 230 3.20 -10.37 15.81
N THR A 231 2.14 -10.93 15.21
CA THR A 231 1.64 -12.26 15.57
C THR A 231 2.66 -13.35 15.29
N SER A 232 3.34 -13.30 14.14
CA SER A 232 4.40 -14.27 13.80
C SER A 232 5.57 -14.24 14.78
N ALA A 233 5.98 -13.04 15.22
CA ALA A 233 7.01 -12.90 16.25
C ALA A 233 6.56 -13.47 17.61
N ALA A 234 5.29 -13.28 17.96
CA ALA A 234 4.71 -13.84 19.18
C ALA A 234 4.65 -15.38 19.14
N VAL A 235 4.20 -15.95 18.02
CA VAL A 235 4.15 -17.39 17.79
C VAL A 235 5.55 -18.01 17.77
N ALA A 236 6.53 -17.32 17.22
CA ALA A 236 7.93 -17.76 17.23
C ALA A 236 8.63 -17.64 18.60
N GLY A 237 8.01 -16.98 19.59
CA GLY A 237 8.61 -16.74 20.90
C GLY A 237 9.66 -15.62 20.91
N ASP A 238 9.71 -14.79 19.87
CA ASP A 238 10.70 -13.74 19.65
C ASP A 238 10.31 -12.39 20.30
N VAL A 239 9.18 -12.32 21.01
CA VAL A 239 8.69 -11.09 21.65
C VAL A 239 8.06 -11.34 23.01
N ALA A 240 8.26 -10.41 23.93
CA ALA A 240 7.64 -10.46 25.26
C ALA A 240 6.31 -9.68 25.33
N MET A 241 6.21 -8.55 24.66
CA MET A 241 5.03 -7.69 24.61
C MET A 241 4.84 -7.11 23.21
N PHE A 242 3.58 -6.98 22.79
CA PHE A 242 3.29 -6.25 21.54
C PHE A 242 1.97 -5.51 21.60
N LEU A 243 1.91 -4.38 20.88
CA LEU A 243 0.70 -3.60 20.69
C LEU A 243 -0.08 -4.16 19.50
N GLY A 244 -1.29 -4.62 19.75
CA GLY A 244 -2.09 -5.28 18.71
C GLY A 244 -3.58 -5.03 18.82
N GLY A 245 -4.32 -5.62 17.89
CA GLY A 245 -5.79 -5.57 17.85
C GLY A 245 -6.43 -6.82 18.44
N SER A 246 -7.70 -6.71 18.80
CA SER A 246 -8.46 -7.80 19.43
C SER A 246 -8.52 -9.09 18.59
N TRP A 247 -8.51 -9.00 17.26
CA TRP A 247 -8.52 -10.17 16.36
C TRP A 247 -7.25 -11.04 16.46
N GLN A 248 -6.12 -10.47 16.90
CA GLN A 248 -4.87 -11.22 17.05
C GLN A 248 -4.93 -12.26 18.19
N LEU A 249 -5.91 -12.14 19.09
CA LEU A 249 -6.21 -13.21 20.05
C LEU A 249 -6.46 -14.53 19.33
N ARG A 250 -7.27 -14.51 18.27
CA ARG A 250 -7.61 -15.71 17.51
C ARG A 250 -6.40 -16.29 16.76
N ASP A 251 -5.56 -15.39 16.24
CA ASP A 251 -4.31 -15.79 15.58
C ASP A 251 -3.33 -16.43 16.56
N LEU A 252 -3.23 -15.93 17.80
CA LEU A 252 -2.44 -16.55 18.88
C LEU A 252 -3.02 -17.91 19.30
N GLU A 253 -4.34 -18.00 19.50
CA GLU A 253 -5.00 -19.27 19.83
C GLU A 253 -4.76 -20.37 18.82
N THR A 254 -4.74 -20.01 17.52
CA THR A 254 -4.56 -20.97 16.43
C THR A 254 -3.09 -21.26 16.12
N GLY A 255 -2.20 -20.31 16.39
CA GLY A 255 -0.77 -20.43 16.08
C GLY A 255 0.07 -21.04 17.18
N LEU A 256 -0.42 -21.10 18.43
CA LEU A 256 0.29 -21.59 19.60
C LEU A 256 -0.30 -22.90 20.11
N SER A 257 0.53 -23.72 20.78
CA SER A 257 0.00 -24.82 21.59
C SER A 257 -0.78 -24.26 22.79
N PRO A 258 -1.73 -25.03 23.36
CA PRO A 258 -2.47 -24.59 24.56
C PRO A 258 -1.57 -24.14 25.72
N GLU A 259 -0.43 -24.81 25.90
CA GLU A 259 0.56 -24.50 26.95
C GLU A 259 1.26 -23.16 26.68
N GLU A 260 1.65 -22.89 25.43
CA GLU A 260 2.28 -21.62 25.05
C GLU A 260 1.25 -20.48 25.06
N PHE A 261 0.02 -20.72 24.57
CA PHE A 261 -1.04 -19.74 24.64
C PHE A 261 -1.40 -19.35 26.07
N ALA A 262 -1.40 -20.30 27.01
CA ALA A 262 -1.65 -20.04 28.44
C ALA A 262 -0.66 -19.06 29.08
N LYS A 263 0.52 -18.86 28.48
CA LYS A 263 1.52 -17.87 28.94
C LYS A 263 1.17 -16.44 28.53
N TRP A 264 0.29 -16.26 27.56
CA TRP A 264 -0.11 -14.94 27.08
C TRP A 264 -1.29 -14.38 27.87
N ASP A 265 -1.32 -13.06 27.98
CA ASP A 265 -2.45 -12.28 28.47
C ASP A 265 -2.51 -10.93 27.79
N MET A 266 -3.55 -10.14 28.08
CA MET A 266 -3.72 -8.79 27.57
C MET A 266 -3.97 -7.78 28.68
N ALA A 267 -3.60 -6.54 28.40
CA ALA A 267 -3.84 -5.39 29.29
C ALA A 267 -4.25 -4.16 28.45
N PRO A 268 -4.83 -3.12 29.07
CA PRO A 268 -4.97 -1.82 28.46
C PRO A 268 -3.62 -1.29 27.96
N ILE A 269 -3.64 -0.44 26.93
CA ILE A 269 -2.43 0.21 26.41
C ILE A 269 -1.81 1.07 27.52
N PRO A 270 -0.53 0.92 27.85
CA PRO A 270 0.14 1.78 28.82
C PRO A 270 0.04 3.26 28.43
N GLN A 271 -0.29 4.10 29.39
CA GLN A 271 -0.44 5.53 29.19
C GLN A 271 0.79 6.28 29.76
N LYS A 272 0.88 7.59 29.48
CA LYS A 272 1.94 8.41 30.05
C LYS A 272 1.88 8.40 31.57
N ASP A 273 0.68 8.58 32.11
CA ASP A 273 0.37 8.64 33.54
C ASP A 273 -0.56 7.48 33.93
N ALA A 274 -0.39 6.97 35.16
CA ALA A 274 -1.22 5.89 35.67
C ALA A 274 -2.68 6.35 35.91
N GLY A 275 -3.63 5.45 35.71
CA GLY A 275 -5.05 5.69 36.00
C GLY A 275 -5.88 6.17 34.81
N THR A 276 -5.28 6.43 33.67
CA THR A 276 -6.01 6.71 32.43
C THR A 276 -6.12 5.45 31.58
N GLU A 277 -7.29 5.18 31.01
CA GLU A 277 -7.49 4.11 30.03
C GLU A 277 -7.96 4.71 28.70
N SER A 278 -7.36 4.29 27.62
CA SER A 278 -7.73 4.69 26.26
C SER A 278 -7.41 3.57 25.28
N THR A 279 -8.33 3.32 24.36
CA THR A 279 -8.09 2.40 23.23
C THR A 279 -8.60 2.99 21.94
N GLY A 280 -7.98 2.60 20.84
CA GLY A 280 -8.49 2.89 19.51
C GLY A 280 -9.54 1.84 19.10
N THR A 281 -10.67 2.30 18.61
CA THR A 281 -11.72 1.46 18.02
C THR A 281 -11.88 1.79 16.56
N GLY A 282 -12.09 0.78 15.75
CA GLY A 282 -12.32 0.89 14.32
C GLY A 282 -13.14 -0.27 13.84
N GLY A 283 -13.09 -0.52 12.57
CA GLY A 283 -13.74 -1.70 12.03
C GLY A 283 -14.22 -1.49 10.60
N TRP A 284 -14.89 -2.52 10.12
CA TRP A 284 -15.41 -2.59 8.78
C TRP A 284 -16.91 -2.34 8.74
N VAL A 285 -17.33 -1.69 7.69
CA VAL A 285 -18.70 -1.23 7.49
C VAL A 285 -19.19 -1.72 6.14
N TRP A 286 -20.43 -2.17 6.08
CA TRP A 286 -21.14 -2.38 4.84
C TRP A 286 -21.82 -1.08 4.41
N VAL A 287 -21.61 -0.68 3.17
CA VAL A 287 -22.24 0.50 2.57
C VAL A 287 -23.04 0.13 1.34
N VAL A 288 -24.07 0.91 1.05
CA VAL A 288 -24.94 0.74 -0.12
C VAL A 288 -24.71 1.88 -1.09
N PHE A 289 -24.33 1.54 -2.32
CA PHE A 289 -24.15 2.47 -3.42
C PHE A 289 -25.36 2.49 -4.38
N ALA A 290 -26.23 1.48 -4.31
CA ALA A 290 -27.42 1.40 -5.16
C ALA A 290 -28.32 2.62 -5.02
N ARG A 291 -28.47 3.38 -6.10
CA ARG A 291 -29.31 4.60 -6.13
C ARG A 291 -30.79 4.32 -6.34
N ASP A 292 -31.10 3.23 -7.02
CA ASP A 292 -32.48 2.76 -7.22
C ASP A 292 -33.10 2.32 -5.88
N PRO A 293 -34.31 2.85 -5.50
CA PRO A 293 -34.90 2.56 -4.20
C PRO A 293 -35.24 1.08 -4.00
N ALA A 294 -35.69 0.36 -5.04
CA ALA A 294 -36.02 -1.06 -4.94
C ALA A 294 -34.75 -1.90 -4.70
N ARG A 295 -33.69 -1.63 -5.46
CA ARG A 295 -32.39 -2.28 -5.26
C ARG A 295 -31.80 -1.95 -3.88
N ARG A 296 -31.93 -0.69 -3.43
CA ARG A 296 -31.46 -0.26 -2.11
C ARG A 296 -32.17 -1.02 -1.00
N LYS A 297 -33.50 -1.18 -1.10
CA LYS A 297 -34.27 -1.96 -0.13
C LYS A 297 -33.78 -3.38 0.00
N VAL A 298 -33.56 -4.08 -1.13
CA VAL A 298 -33.02 -5.44 -1.13
C VAL A 298 -31.60 -5.49 -0.60
N ALA A 299 -30.77 -4.51 -0.92
CA ALA A 299 -29.41 -4.40 -0.42
C ALA A 299 -29.37 -4.23 1.10
N VAL A 300 -30.22 -3.37 1.65
CA VAL A 300 -30.31 -3.16 3.11
C VAL A 300 -30.86 -4.38 3.81
N ASP A 301 -31.88 -5.03 3.24
CA ASP A 301 -32.44 -6.27 3.79
C ASP A 301 -31.37 -7.39 3.89
N PHE A 302 -30.56 -7.57 2.83
CA PHE A 302 -29.40 -8.46 2.86
C PHE A 302 -28.43 -8.11 3.98
N LEU A 303 -28.06 -6.83 4.10
CA LEU A 303 -27.11 -6.38 5.14
C LEU A 303 -27.67 -6.59 6.54
N LEU A 304 -28.93 -6.29 6.79
CA LEU A 304 -29.55 -6.48 8.12
C LEU A 304 -29.66 -7.97 8.48
N SER A 305 -29.84 -8.86 7.50
CA SER A 305 -29.77 -10.30 7.73
C SER A 305 -28.35 -10.73 8.12
N VAL A 306 -27.33 -10.32 7.39
CA VAL A 306 -25.92 -10.62 7.69
C VAL A 306 -25.52 -10.06 9.06
N GLU A 307 -25.95 -8.85 9.37
CA GLU A 307 -25.62 -8.12 10.60
C GLU A 307 -26.67 -8.30 11.72
N SER A 308 -27.56 -9.28 11.61
CA SER A 308 -28.41 -9.66 12.73
C SER A 308 -27.58 -10.13 13.93
N SER A 309 -28.08 -9.92 15.16
CA SER A 309 -27.34 -10.29 16.38
C SER A 309 -26.92 -11.77 16.39
N THR A 310 -27.75 -12.65 15.82
CA THR A 310 -27.45 -14.09 15.67
C THR A 310 -26.28 -14.33 14.73
N ASN A 311 -26.32 -13.73 13.54
CA ASN A 311 -25.26 -13.95 12.52
C ASN A 311 -23.96 -13.24 12.91
N VAL A 312 -24.02 -12.01 13.46
CA VAL A 312 -22.84 -11.34 14.03
C VAL A 312 -22.19 -12.21 15.11
N GLY A 313 -22.98 -12.81 16.01
CA GLY A 313 -22.46 -13.76 17.01
C GLY A 313 -21.74 -14.95 16.39
N ARG A 314 -22.32 -15.58 15.35
CA ARG A 314 -21.72 -16.72 14.60
C ARG A 314 -20.43 -16.33 13.87
N ILE A 315 -20.45 -15.20 13.16
CA ILE A 315 -19.33 -14.69 12.36
C ILE A 315 -18.17 -14.29 13.27
N SER A 316 -18.43 -13.51 14.32
CA SER A 316 -17.40 -12.99 15.24
C SER A 316 -16.68 -14.11 15.99
N GLN A 317 -17.33 -15.22 16.33
CA GLN A 317 -16.68 -16.39 16.92
C GLN A 317 -15.60 -16.99 16.01
N VAL A 318 -15.80 -16.94 14.70
CA VAL A 318 -14.88 -17.50 13.71
C VAL A 318 -13.81 -16.52 13.29
N THR A 319 -14.18 -15.25 13.11
CA THR A 319 -13.28 -14.20 12.62
C THR A 319 -12.38 -13.62 13.72
N GLY A 320 -12.81 -13.68 14.98
CA GLY A 320 -12.13 -13.02 16.10
C GLY A 320 -12.42 -11.53 16.20
N GLN A 321 -13.28 -10.98 15.34
CA GLN A 321 -13.71 -9.58 15.45
C GLN A 321 -14.69 -9.40 16.60
N LEU A 322 -14.69 -8.20 17.17
CA LEU A 322 -15.62 -7.87 18.26
C LEU A 322 -16.99 -7.50 17.68
N PRO A 323 -18.08 -8.03 18.22
CA PRO A 323 -19.43 -7.60 17.85
C PRO A 323 -19.63 -6.11 18.12
N ALA A 324 -20.21 -5.39 17.17
CA ALA A 324 -20.63 -4.00 17.36
C ALA A 324 -21.98 -3.88 18.07
N ARG A 325 -22.62 -4.99 18.41
CA ARG A 325 -23.93 -5.09 19.08
C ARG A 325 -23.80 -5.52 20.53
N PRO A 326 -24.16 -4.69 21.51
CA PRO A 326 -24.18 -5.06 22.92
C PRO A 326 -25.05 -6.28 23.27
N SER A 327 -26.12 -6.54 22.51
CA SER A 327 -26.97 -7.71 22.69
C SER A 327 -26.20 -9.03 22.52
N VAL A 328 -25.19 -9.08 21.62
CA VAL A 328 -24.39 -10.29 21.40
C VAL A 328 -23.57 -10.64 22.64
N TYR A 329 -22.99 -9.65 23.33
CA TYR A 329 -22.23 -9.90 24.56
C TYR A 329 -23.12 -10.38 25.71
N ARG A 330 -24.40 -9.97 25.73
CA ARG A 330 -25.35 -10.41 26.75
C ARG A 330 -25.94 -11.79 26.47
N ASN A 331 -26.26 -12.06 25.22
CA ASN A 331 -27.12 -13.20 24.83
C ASN A 331 -26.34 -14.41 24.30
N VAL A 332 -25.13 -14.22 23.77
CA VAL A 332 -24.31 -15.31 23.21
C VAL A 332 -23.33 -15.78 24.27
N SER A 333 -23.44 -17.04 24.71
CA SER A 333 -22.62 -17.62 25.79
C SER A 333 -21.13 -17.50 25.53
N PHE A 334 -20.68 -17.68 24.28
CA PHE A 334 -19.28 -17.54 23.91
C PHE A 334 -18.69 -16.18 24.32
N PHE A 335 -19.39 -15.08 24.08
CA PHE A 335 -18.92 -13.72 24.42
C PHE A 335 -19.13 -13.38 25.89
N ARG A 336 -20.25 -13.86 26.48
CA ARG A 336 -20.60 -13.58 27.86
C ARG A 336 -19.67 -14.31 28.82
N ASP A 337 -19.36 -15.59 28.54
CA ASP A 337 -18.68 -16.49 29.48
C ASP A 337 -17.15 -16.56 29.22
N ASN A 338 -16.68 -16.04 28.08
CA ASN A 338 -15.23 -16.00 27.78
C ASN A 338 -14.58 -14.76 28.41
N PRO A 339 -13.58 -14.93 29.30
CA PRO A 339 -12.97 -13.84 30.03
C PRO A 339 -12.21 -12.83 29.15
N TRP A 340 -11.71 -13.25 27.98
CA TRP A 340 -11.07 -12.37 27.02
C TRP A 340 -12.06 -11.41 26.41
N TYR A 341 -13.19 -11.92 25.89
CA TYR A 341 -14.21 -11.09 25.26
C TYR A 341 -14.95 -10.19 26.25
N ALA A 342 -15.14 -10.65 27.50
CA ALA A 342 -15.66 -9.80 28.57
C ALA A 342 -14.73 -8.62 28.88
N ARG A 343 -13.42 -8.80 28.82
CA ARG A 343 -12.44 -7.72 28.99
C ARG A 343 -12.44 -6.76 27.78
N PHE A 344 -12.46 -7.29 26.56
CA PHE A 344 -12.58 -6.45 25.35
C PHE A 344 -13.86 -5.61 25.38
N GLY A 345 -15.00 -6.18 25.78
CA GLY A 345 -16.25 -5.45 25.91
C GLY A 345 -16.17 -4.28 26.88
N ARG A 346 -15.43 -4.43 28.00
CA ARG A 346 -15.19 -3.29 28.93
C ARG A 346 -14.27 -2.23 28.32
N MET A 347 -13.21 -2.64 27.62
CA MET A 347 -12.27 -1.71 26.97
C MET A 347 -12.93 -0.88 25.86
N LEU A 348 -13.89 -1.46 25.13
CA LEU A 348 -14.68 -0.72 24.14
C LEU A 348 -15.44 0.48 24.74
N GLY A 349 -15.76 0.46 26.03
CA GLY A 349 -16.35 1.60 26.73
C GLY A 349 -15.44 2.83 26.82
N HIS A 350 -14.11 2.65 26.70
CA HIS A 350 -13.08 3.69 26.63
C HIS A 350 -12.55 3.88 25.20
N GLY A 351 -13.22 3.27 24.24
CA GLY A 351 -12.82 3.26 22.85
C GLY A 351 -13.11 4.58 22.15
N ARG A 352 -12.14 5.02 21.35
CA ARG A 352 -12.28 6.20 20.50
C ARG A 352 -11.98 5.85 19.03
N ALA A 353 -12.90 6.24 18.15
CA ALA A 353 -12.72 6.10 16.72
C ALA A 353 -11.86 7.24 16.15
N ARG A 354 -11.24 6.95 15.01
CA ARG A 354 -10.55 7.97 14.20
C ARG A 354 -11.54 9.07 13.76
N PRO A 355 -11.08 10.33 13.65
CA PRO A 355 -11.96 11.41 13.21
C PRO A 355 -12.58 11.14 11.83
N ALA A 356 -13.90 11.20 11.76
CA ALA A 356 -14.64 11.02 10.52
C ALA A 356 -14.65 12.31 9.68
N VAL A 357 -13.48 12.80 9.28
CA VAL A 357 -13.29 14.05 8.53
C VAL A 357 -12.48 13.84 7.26
N PRO A 358 -12.77 14.58 6.17
CA PRO A 358 -12.09 14.38 4.87
C PRO A 358 -10.58 14.63 4.88
N ILE A 359 -10.05 15.39 5.84
CA ILE A 359 -8.60 15.64 5.96
C ILE A 359 -7.85 14.47 6.61
N TYR A 360 -8.55 13.55 7.29
CA TYR A 360 -7.91 12.49 8.08
C TYR A 360 -6.89 11.62 7.30
N PRO A 361 -7.14 11.18 6.05
CA PRO A 361 -6.15 10.40 5.30
C PRO A 361 -4.81 11.13 5.14
N ALA A 362 -4.85 12.41 4.80
CA ALA A 362 -3.64 13.23 4.66
C ALA A 362 -2.96 13.47 6.02
N LEU A 363 -3.76 13.72 7.06
CA LEU A 363 -3.27 13.86 8.43
C LEU A 363 -2.56 12.59 8.89
N SER A 364 -3.18 11.43 8.70
CA SER A 364 -2.58 10.14 9.04
C SER A 364 -1.28 9.91 8.28
N GLU A 365 -1.21 10.18 6.98
CA GLU A 365 0.02 9.99 6.20
C GLU A 365 1.18 10.86 6.73
N GLN A 366 0.92 12.12 7.08
CA GLN A 366 1.96 12.99 7.63
C GLN A 366 2.40 12.55 9.02
N LEU A 367 1.49 12.06 9.85
CA LEU A 367 1.85 11.46 11.15
C LEU A 367 2.60 10.13 11.00
N GLN A 368 2.29 9.30 10.01
CA GLN A 368 3.10 8.10 9.69
C GLN A 368 4.56 8.48 9.38
N LEU A 369 4.77 9.56 8.63
CA LEU A 369 6.10 10.09 8.36
C LEU A 369 6.77 10.61 9.65
N ALA A 370 6.03 11.33 10.49
CA ALA A 370 6.56 11.83 11.76
C ALA A 370 6.99 10.69 12.70
N VAL A 371 6.19 9.61 12.79
CA VAL A 371 6.56 8.39 13.52
C VAL A 371 7.84 7.79 12.92
N GLY A 372 7.85 7.57 11.60
CA GLY A 372 9.01 6.98 10.91
C GLY A 372 10.30 7.77 11.12
N TYR A 373 10.26 9.09 10.97
CA TYR A 373 11.44 9.97 11.18
C TYR A 373 11.89 10.00 12.65
N SER A 374 10.94 10.05 13.59
CA SER A 374 11.27 10.07 15.02
C SER A 374 11.87 8.74 15.48
N VAL A 375 11.27 7.62 15.09
CA VAL A 375 11.70 6.25 15.46
C VAL A 375 13.04 5.90 14.79
N SER A 376 13.25 6.28 13.53
CA SER A 376 14.53 6.08 12.84
C SER A 376 15.67 6.95 13.39
N GLY A 377 15.33 8.07 14.04
CA GLY A 377 16.29 9.07 14.50
C GLY A 377 16.80 9.99 13.39
N GLU A 378 16.17 9.99 12.21
CA GLU A 378 16.53 10.87 11.08
C GLU A 378 16.16 12.33 11.35
N LYS A 379 15.09 12.56 12.12
CA LYS A 379 14.69 13.88 12.63
C LYS A 379 14.37 13.79 14.12
N SER A 380 14.50 14.89 14.83
CA SER A 380 13.96 14.97 16.19
C SER A 380 12.43 14.88 16.15
N PRO A 381 11.76 14.43 17.23
CA PRO A 381 10.31 14.45 17.34
C PRO A 381 9.69 15.81 17.02
N GLU A 382 10.35 16.91 17.47
CA GLU A 382 9.92 18.28 17.22
C GLU A 382 9.94 18.62 15.73
N GLN A 383 11.06 18.34 15.05
CA GLN A 383 11.21 18.57 13.61
C GLN A 383 10.21 17.72 12.81
N ALA A 384 10.03 16.45 13.18
CA ALA A 384 9.13 15.53 12.50
C ALA A 384 7.65 15.98 12.66
N LEU A 385 7.26 16.43 13.85
CA LEU A 385 5.92 16.95 14.10
C LEU A 385 5.67 18.28 13.38
N ASP A 386 6.63 19.20 13.41
CA ASP A 386 6.50 20.51 12.75
C ASP A 386 6.38 20.37 11.23
N ASP A 387 7.10 19.40 10.63
CA ASP A 387 6.96 19.09 9.21
C ASP A 387 5.57 18.51 8.90
N ALA A 388 5.10 17.55 9.69
CA ALA A 388 3.77 16.96 9.54
C ALA A 388 2.68 18.02 9.70
N TRP A 389 2.79 18.90 10.71
CA TRP A 389 1.85 19.97 10.96
C TRP A 389 1.74 20.93 9.78
N ARG A 390 2.88 21.47 9.30
CA ARG A 390 2.91 22.37 8.15
C ARG A 390 2.27 21.76 6.92
N ALA A 391 2.60 20.50 6.63
CA ALA A 391 2.04 19.80 5.47
C ALA A 391 0.51 19.63 5.60
N VAL A 392 0.00 19.24 6.78
CA VAL A 392 -1.44 19.03 6.99
C VAL A 392 -2.22 20.34 6.91
N VAL A 393 -1.71 21.42 7.51
CA VAL A 393 -2.36 22.74 7.45
C VAL A 393 -2.45 23.24 6.01
N GLU A 394 -1.37 23.07 5.22
CA GLU A 394 -1.36 23.43 3.80
C GLU A 394 -2.36 22.61 2.99
N ILE A 395 -2.43 21.28 3.22
CA ILE A 395 -3.40 20.41 2.56
C ILE A 395 -4.83 20.80 2.96
N ASP A 396 -5.10 21.07 4.24
CA ASP A 396 -6.44 21.48 4.73
C ASP A 396 -6.86 22.80 4.09
N ALA A 397 -5.97 23.81 4.08
CA ALA A 397 -6.25 25.09 3.44
C ALA A 397 -6.61 24.94 1.96
N ARG A 398 -5.85 24.12 1.21
CA ARG A 398 -6.15 23.79 -0.19
C ARG A 398 -7.48 23.05 -0.33
N GLN A 399 -7.77 22.09 0.59
CA GLN A 399 -9.03 21.36 0.57
C GLN A 399 -10.24 22.23 0.86
N ARG A 400 -10.14 23.19 1.76
CA ARG A 400 -11.22 24.13 2.08
C ARG A 400 -11.42 25.14 0.96
N ALA A 401 -10.35 25.67 0.40
CA ALA A 401 -10.43 26.57 -0.76
C ALA A 401 -11.11 25.92 -1.97
N ALA A 402 -10.87 24.63 -2.21
CA ALA A 402 -11.50 23.88 -3.30
C ALA A 402 -12.96 23.48 -3.02
N ARG A 403 -13.44 23.58 -1.76
CA ARG A 403 -14.86 23.38 -1.41
C ARG A 403 -15.71 24.63 -1.62
N ALA A 404 -15.09 25.81 -1.68
CA ALA A 404 -15.81 27.00 -2.15
C ALA A 404 -16.38 26.67 -3.54
N PRO A 405 -17.66 27.07 -3.84
CA PRO A 405 -18.28 26.73 -5.11
C PRO A 405 -17.44 27.27 -6.23
N ALA A 406 -16.54 26.45 -6.78
CA ALA A 406 -15.89 26.73 -8.04
C ALA A 406 -16.98 26.81 -9.10
N PRO A 407 -16.87 27.71 -10.09
CA PRO A 407 -17.76 27.68 -11.22
C PRO A 407 -17.70 26.24 -11.78
N ALA A 408 -18.83 25.55 -11.66
CA ALA A 408 -18.95 24.16 -12.10
C ALA A 408 -18.60 24.14 -13.58
N THR A 409 -17.36 23.76 -13.92
CA THR A 409 -17.04 23.33 -15.27
C THR A 409 -17.91 22.09 -15.48
N SER A 410 -18.97 22.29 -16.20
CA SER A 410 -20.01 21.29 -16.37
C SER A 410 -19.44 20.06 -17.04
N ARG A 411 -20.10 18.90 -16.87
CA ARG A 411 -19.88 17.66 -17.65
C ARG A 411 -19.79 17.87 -19.16
N ARG A 412 -20.00 19.10 -19.66
CA ARG A 412 -19.97 19.51 -21.07
C ARG A 412 -18.78 20.42 -21.40
N ASP A 413 -17.70 20.36 -20.63
CA ASP A 413 -16.49 21.09 -20.98
C ASP A 413 -15.98 20.62 -22.35
N PRO A 414 -15.94 21.48 -23.36
CA PRO A 414 -15.50 21.11 -24.70
C PRO A 414 -14.03 20.70 -24.75
N VAL A 415 -13.23 21.11 -23.76
CA VAL A 415 -11.83 20.70 -23.62
C VAL A 415 -11.71 19.20 -23.32
N LEU A 416 -12.73 18.57 -22.73
CA LEU A 416 -12.78 17.11 -22.59
C LEU A 416 -12.78 16.36 -23.93
N LEU A 417 -13.23 16.99 -25.00
CA LEU A 417 -13.20 16.42 -26.35
C LEU A 417 -11.85 16.62 -27.04
N LEU A 418 -11.03 17.57 -26.58
CA LEU A 418 -9.74 17.89 -27.20
C LEU A 418 -8.78 16.68 -27.30
N PRO A 419 -8.55 15.88 -26.27
CA PRO A 419 -7.75 14.66 -26.39
C PRO A 419 -8.33 13.68 -27.42
N ALA A 420 -9.65 13.51 -27.44
CA ALA A 420 -10.32 12.63 -28.42
C ALA A 420 -10.20 13.16 -29.85
N VAL A 421 -10.36 14.46 -30.02
CA VAL A 421 -10.22 15.11 -31.33
C VAL A 421 -8.79 15.03 -31.83
N LEU A 422 -7.79 15.30 -30.95
CA LEU A 422 -6.39 15.19 -31.30
C LEU A 422 -5.99 13.72 -31.61
N ALA A 423 -6.49 12.76 -30.85
CA ALA A 423 -6.29 11.35 -31.12
C ALA A 423 -6.91 10.94 -32.48
N LEU A 424 -8.11 11.44 -32.78
CA LEU A 424 -8.78 11.21 -34.07
C LEU A 424 -8.02 11.85 -35.23
N LEU A 425 -7.54 13.09 -35.05
CA LEU A 425 -6.75 13.80 -36.09
C LEU A 425 -5.42 13.07 -36.34
N LEU A 426 -4.76 12.57 -35.32
CA LEU A 426 -3.58 11.74 -35.44
C LEU A 426 -3.87 10.44 -36.19
N ALA A 427 -4.95 9.76 -35.87
CA ALA A 427 -5.38 8.56 -36.60
C ALA A 427 -5.68 8.89 -38.08
N LEU A 428 -6.40 9.97 -38.34
CA LEU A 428 -6.72 10.44 -39.71
C LEU A 428 -5.47 10.86 -40.47
N SER A 429 -4.50 11.54 -39.85
CA SER A 429 -3.23 11.94 -40.51
C SER A 429 -2.41 10.75 -40.99
N VAL A 430 -2.48 9.64 -40.29
CA VAL A 430 -1.83 8.37 -40.65
C VAL A 430 -2.63 7.62 -41.73
N VAL A 431 -3.97 7.78 -41.74
CA VAL A 431 -4.87 7.09 -42.67
C VAL A 431 -5.12 7.91 -43.95
N ALA A 432 -5.14 9.25 -43.84
CA ALA A 432 -5.47 10.16 -44.96
C ALA A 432 -4.55 10.10 -46.22
N PRO A 433 -3.21 9.82 -46.11
CA PRO A 433 -2.37 9.71 -47.31
C PRO A 433 -2.61 8.44 -48.13
N LEU A 434 -3.75 7.77 -47.97
CA LEU A 434 -4.04 6.45 -48.57
C LEU A 434 -4.46 6.50 -50.03
N ARG A 435 -4.32 7.68 -50.72
CA ARG A 435 -4.59 7.80 -52.15
C ARG A 435 -3.36 7.44 -52.96
N GLY A 436 -3.23 6.15 -53.32
CA GLY A 436 -2.17 5.65 -54.17
C GLY A 436 -2.02 4.12 -54.15
N ARG A 437 -1.14 3.57 -55.00
CA ARG A 437 -0.91 2.12 -55.24
C ARG A 437 -0.56 1.27 -54.01
N GLN A 438 -0.32 1.90 -52.83
CA GLN A 438 -0.06 1.26 -51.53
C GLN A 438 -1.27 1.26 -50.58
N SER A 439 -2.46 1.59 -51.07
CA SER A 439 -3.68 1.71 -50.30
C SER A 439 -4.11 0.40 -49.58
N GLY A 440 -3.83 -0.76 -50.18
CA GLY A 440 -4.21 -2.05 -49.62
C GLY A 440 -3.54 -2.34 -48.27
N LEU A 441 -2.22 -2.19 -48.18
CA LEU A 441 -1.48 -2.50 -46.94
C LEU A 441 -1.84 -1.55 -45.78
N ARG A 442 -2.05 -0.28 -46.08
CA ARG A 442 -2.40 0.74 -45.10
C ARG A 442 -3.83 0.62 -44.57
N ALA A 443 -4.79 0.18 -45.43
CA ALA A 443 -6.15 -0.14 -45.00
C ALA A 443 -6.18 -1.28 -43.96
N TRP A 444 -5.29 -2.25 -44.07
CA TRP A 444 -5.12 -3.33 -43.09
C TRP A 444 -4.52 -2.84 -41.75
N LEU A 445 -3.73 -1.78 -41.76
CA LEU A 445 -3.18 -1.17 -40.54
C LEU A 445 -4.17 -0.23 -39.83
N ALA A 446 -5.21 0.24 -40.50
CA ALA A 446 -6.16 1.22 -39.97
C ALA A 446 -6.84 0.76 -38.64
N PRO A 447 -7.36 -0.48 -38.50
CA PRO A 447 -7.94 -0.94 -37.25
C PRO A 447 -6.95 -0.94 -36.09
N ALA A 448 -5.70 -1.38 -36.33
CA ALA A 448 -4.64 -1.37 -35.32
C ALA A 448 -4.27 0.06 -34.91
N LEU A 449 -4.16 0.99 -35.86
CA LEU A 449 -3.87 2.39 -35.58
C LEU A 449 -4.98 3.08 -34.81
N ILE A 450 -6.25 2.81 -35.15
CA ILE A 450 -7.42 3.32 -34.40
C ILE A 450 -7.36 2.81 -32.97
N LEU A 451 -7.12 1.51 -32.79
CA LEU A 451 -7.01 0.90 -31.45
C LEU A 451 -5.87 1.52 -30.63
N VAL A 452 -4.66 1.62 -31.20
CA VAL A 452 -3.50 2.24 -30.54
C VAL A 452 -3.78 3.69 -30.18
N THR A 453 -4.36 4.46 -31.11
CA THR A 453 -4.68 5.87 -30.87
C THR A 453 -5.73 6.03 -29.76
N THR A 454 -6.78 5.22 -29.77
CA THR A 454 -7.85 5.30 -28.78
C THR A 454 -7.40 4.80 -27.41
N VAL A 455 -6.62 3.73 -27.35
CA VAL A 455 -6.26 3.07 -26.08
C VAL A 455 -5.00 3.66 -25.46
N LEU A 456 -4.03 4.13 -26.26
CA LEU A 456 -2.76 4.67 -25.76
C LEU A 456 -2.67 6.18 -25.86
N VAL A 457 -2.97 6.76 -27.03
CA VAL A 457 -2.74 8.21 -27.24
C VAL A 457 -3.81 9.04 -26.52
N TYR A 458 -5.08 8.65 -26.58
CA TYR A 458 -6.15 9.38 -25.90
C TYR A 458 -5.93 9.50 -24.38
N PRO A 459 -5.68 8.41 -23.62
CA PRO A 459 -5.41 8.52 -22.18
C PRO A 459 -4.17 9.35 -21.86
N MET A 460 -3.16 9.33 -22.73
CA MET A 460 -1.95 10.14 -22.57
C MET A 460 -2.25 11.64 -22.72
N LEU A 461 -3.08 12.01 -23.69
CA LEU A 461 -3.51 13.39 -23.88
C LEU A 461 -4.44 13.85 -22.76
N ASP A 462 -5.30 12.96 -22.25
CA ASP A 462 -6.15 13.28 -21.10
C ASP A 462 -5.34 13.43 -19.81
N LEU A 463 -4.29 12.62 -19.60
CA LEU A 463 -3.33 12.79 -18.52
C LEU A 463 -2.64 14.17 -18.57
N LEU A 464 -2.22 14.60 -19.79
CA LEU A 464 -1.66 15.93 -19.99
C LEU A 464 -2.67 17.01 -19.60
N ARG A 465 -3.94 16.89 -20.03
CA ARG A 465 -5.01 17.81 -19.63
C ARG A 465 -5.18 17.85 -18.10
N LEU A 466 -5.28 16.67 -17.46
CA LEU A 466 -5.44 16.55 -16.01
C LEU A 466 -4.33 17.24 -15.23
N ALA A 467 -3.10 17.20 -15.72
CA ALA A 467 -1.95 17.86 -15.09
C ALA A 467 -2.09 19.39 -14.98
N PHE A 468 -2.93 19.99 -15.84
CA PHE A 468 -3.28 21.41 -15.81
C PHE A 468 -4.60 21.71 -15.08
N THR A 469 -5.02 20.81 -14.20
CA THR A 469 -6.22 20.97 -13.38
C THR A 469 -5.92 20.75 -11.90
N ASP A 470 -6.82 21.22 -11.05
CA ASP A 470 -6.87 20.91 -9.62
C ASP A 470 -7.75 19.69 -9.30
N THR A 471 -7.94 18.80 -10.30
CA THR A 471 -8.81 17.62 -10.20
C THR A 471 -8.43 16.75 -9.00
N ARG A 472 -9.45 16.36 -8.22
CA ARG A 472 -9.34 15.37 -7.16
C ARG A 472 -9.99 14.06 -7.55
N THR A 473 -9.43 12.95 -7.10
CA THR A 473 -9.94 11.60 -7.42
C THR A 473 -11.37 11.38 -6.94
N ALA A 474 -11.77 12.06 -5.86
CA ALA A 474 -13.12 11.98 -5.29
C ALA A 474 -13.96 13.25 -5.47
N GLY A 475 -13.50 14.23 -6.25
CA GLY A 475 -14.18 15.52 -6.43
C GLY A 475 -15.14 15.54 -7.60
N ALA A 476 -16.21 16.35 -7.51
CA ALA A 476 -17.22 16.49 -8.56
C ALA A 476 -16.90 17.60 -9.61
N GLY A 477 -15.84 18.37 -9.42
CA GLY A 477 -15.47 19.48 -10.30
C GLY A 477 -13.96 19.70 -10.35
N TYR A 478 -13.51 20.52 -11.28
CA TYR A 478 -12.11 20.95 -11.42
C TYR A 478 -12.04 22.32 -12.07
N ALA A 479 -10.93 23.02 -11.83
CA ALA A 479 -10.56 24.25 -12.53
C ALA A 479 -9.24 24.05 -13.28
N TYR A 480 -9.06 24.73 -14.41
CA TYR A 480 -7.79 24.76 -15.12
C TYR A 480 -6.81 25.67 -14.37
N THR A 481 -5.64 25.13 -14.02
CA THR A 481 -4.64 25.84 -13.24
C THR A 481 -3.25 25.27 -13.46
N LEU A 482 -2.22 26.11 -13.22
CA LEU A 482 -0.81 25.69 -13.12
C LEU A 482 -0.41 25.38 -11.68
N ALA A 483 -1.34 25.46 -10.71
CA ALA A 483 -1.05 25.27 -9.31
C ALA A 483 -0.42 23.90 -9.02
N SER A 484 -0.90 22.82 -9.68
CA SER A 484 -0.31 21.47 -9.55
C SER A 484 1.18 21.42 -9.84
N PHE A 485 1.65 22.10 -10.88
CA PHE A 485 3.09 22.19 -11.20
C PHE A 485 3.83 23.11 -10.24
N ARG A 486 3.26 24.29 -9.92
CA ARG A 486 3.87 25.22 -8.99
C ARG A 486 4.10 24.61 -7.63
N ASP A 487 3.07 23.94 -7.10
CA ASP A 487 3.10 23.31 -5.77
C ASP A 487 4.06 22.12 -5.76
N LEU A 488 4.11 21.33 -6.85
CA LEU A 488 5.07 20.25 -7.02
C LEU A 488 6.51 20.76 -7.02
N LEU A 489 6.80 21.82 -7.76
CA LEU A 489 8.15 22.40 -7.87
C LEU A 489 8.57 23.19 -6.61
N ALA A 490 7.60 23.65 -5.83
CA ALA A 490 7.86 24.32 -4.54
C ALA A 490 8.07 23.30 -3.40
N ASP A 491 7.70 22.03 -3.57
CA ASP A 491 7.81 21.00 -2.53
C ASP A 491 9.25 20.45 -2.41
N PRO A 492 9.98 20.72 -1.32
CA PRO A 492 11.32 20.16 -1.11
C PRO A 492 11.36 18.64 -1.13
N ALA A 493 10.25 17.97 -0.74
CA ALA A 493 10.14 16.51 -0.73
C ALA A 493 10.21 15.95 -2.16
N PHE A 494 9.76 16.68 -3.17
CA PHE A 494 9.87 16.30 -4.57
C PHE A 494 11.33 16.15 -5.02
N TYR A 495 12.20 17.09 -4.65
CA TYR A 495 13.62 17.01 -5.00
C TYR A 495 14.35 15.89 -4.25
N GLY A 496 14.01 15.67 -2.99
CA GLY A 496 14.51 14.52 -2.22
C GLY A 496 14.17 13.19 -2.90
N MET A 497 12.92 13.03 -3.32
CA MET A 497 12.44 11.86 -4.04
C MET A 497 13.12 11.71 -5.41
N MET A 498 13.36 12.80 -6.15
CA MET A 498 14.14 12.75 -7.40
C MET A 498 15.55 12.19 -7.15
N GLY A 499 16.20 12.61 -6.06
CA GLY A 499 17.50 12.07 -5.64
C GLY A 499 17.44 10.55 -5.36
N VAL A 500 16.44 10.12 -4.60
CA VAL A 500 16.17 8.68 -4.34
C VAL A 500 15.96 7.91 -5.65
N THR A 501 15.16 8.47 -6.57
CA THR A 501 14.91 7.87 -7.88
C THR A 501 16.19 7.74 -8.71
N LEU A 502 17.02 8.78 -8.72
CA LEU A 502 18.30 8.75 -9.46
C LEU A 502 19.23 7.66 -8.93
N VAL A 503 19.39 7.56 -7.60
CA VAL A 503 20.22 6.51 -6.98
C VAL A 503 19.68 5.12 -7.32
N PHE A 504 18.36 4.91 -7.18
CA PHE A 504 17.71 3.64 -7.50
C PHE A 504 17.90 3.26 -8.97
N VAL A 505 17.61 4.17 -9.89
CA VAL A 505 17.70 3.91 -11.35
C VAL A 505 19.15 3.67 -11.77
N ALA A 506 20.07 4.57 -11.39
CA ALA A 506 21.46 4.43 -11.80
C ALA A 506 22.10 3.13 -11.30
N SER A 507 21.89 2.79 -10.02
CA SER A 507 22.45 1.58 -9.42
C SER A 507 21.81 0.31 -10.00
N SER A 508 20.47 0.27 -10.09
CA SER A 508 19.76 -0.90 -10.65
C SER A 508 20.13 -1.14 -12.11
N VAL A 509 20.18 -0.10 -12.93
CA VAL A 509 20.50 -0.20 -14.37
C VAL A 509 21.92 -0.67 -14.55
N ALA A 510 22.89 -0.11 -13.81
CA ALA A 510 24.29 -0.54 -13.89
C ALA A 510 24.45 -2.02 -13.53
N LEU A 511 23.80 -2.47 -12.47
CA LEU A 511 23.84 -3.87 -12.03
C LEU A 511 23.10 -4.80 -12.99
N GLN A 512 21.91 -4.43 -13.47
CA GLN A 512 21.16 -5.22 -14.45
C GLN A 512 21.93 -5.39 -15.76
N LEU A 513 22.52 -4.29 -16.25
CA LEU A 513 23.32 -4.33 -17.48
C LEU A 513 24.56 -5.20 -17.31
N GLY A 514 25.31 -4.99 -16.23
CA GLY A 514 26.55 -5.71 -15.96
C GLY A 514 26.34 -7.18 -15.67
N LEU A 515 25.41 -7.53 -14.79
CA LEU A 515 25.09 -8.93 -14.48
C LEU A 515 24.48 -9.65 -15.69
N GLY A 516 23.56 -8.98 -16.40
CA GLY A 516 22.97 -9.53 -17.63
C GLY A 516 24.03 -9.84 -18.69
N LEU A 517 25.00 -8.92 -18.90
CA LEU A 517 26.14 -9.15 -19.80
C LEU A 517 27.02 -10.28 -19.31
N GLY A 518 27.36 -10.31 -18.02
CA GLY A 518 28.17 -11.38 -17.45
C GLY A 518 27.54 -12.77 -17.66
N ILE A 519 26.23 -12.88 -17.33
CA ILE A 519 25.49 -14.13 -17.54
C ILE A 519 25.43 -14.50 -19.04
N ALA A 520 25.17 -13.52 -19.93
CA ALA A 520 25.14 -13.76 -21.38
C ALA A 520 26.48 -14.27 -21.90
N LEU A 521 27.59 -13.68 -21.47
CA LEU A 521 28.96 -14.12 -21.83
C LEU A 521 29.26 -15.52 -21.32
N LEU A 522 28.87 -15.85 -20.07
CA LEU A 522 29.06 -17.19 -19.51
C LEU A 522 28.28 -18.26 -20.31
N ILE A 523 27.01 -17.96 -20.63
CA ILE A 523 26.15 -18.85 -21.42
C ILE A 523 26.71 -19.03 -22.84
N ASP A 524 27.17 -17.96 -23.46
CA ASP A 524 27.78 -18.03 -24.81
C ASP A 524 29.08 -18.83 -24.81
N ALA A 525 29.96 -18.62 -23.84
CA ALA A 525 31.18 -19.39 -23.66
C ALA A 525 30.91 -20.89 -23.41
N ALA A 526 29.92 -21.21 -22.57
CA ALA A 526 29.49 -22.58 -22.31
C ALA A 526 28.96 -23.27 -23.60
N ARG A 527 28.12 -22.53 -24.36
CA ARG A 527 27.58 -23.02 -25.64
C ARG A 527 28.68 -23.32 -26.66
N ARG A 528 29.67 -22.44 -26.79
CA ARG A 528 30.81 -22.65 -27.70
C ARG A 528 31.63 -23.87 -27.33
N ARG A 529 31.68 -24.22 -26.04
CA ARG A 529 32.37 -25.44 -25.55
C ARG A 529 31.49 -26.69 -25.64
N GLY A 530 30.34 -26.63 -26.29
CA GLY A 530 29.45 -27.78 -26.49
C GLY A 530 28.63 -28.19 -25.28
N ALA A 531 28.49 -27.32 -24.25
CA ALA A 531 27.71 -27.64 -23.06
C ALA A 531 26.21 -27.77 -23.37
N ALA A 532 25.66 -28.98 -23.18
CA ALA A 532 24.26 -29.31 -23.52
C ALA A 532 23.19 -28.60 -22.62
N ARG A 533 23.56 -28.12 -21.43
CA ARG A 533 22.61 -27.59 -20.43
C ARG A 533 22.42 -26.07 -20.43
N THR A 534 22.88 -25.36 -21.47
CA THR A 534 22.71 -23.89 -21.55
C THR A 534 21.25 -23.44 -21.63
N LEU A 535 20.33 -24.28 -22.10
CA LEU A 535 18.90 -24.00 -22.13
C LEU A 535 18.32 -23.91 -20.69
N ALA A 536 18.67 -24.87 -19.83
CA ALA A 536 18.19 -24.88 -18.45
C ALA A 536 18.66 -23.62 -17.68
N ALA A 537 19.93 -23.21 -17.86
CA ALA A 537 20.44 -21.98 -17.26
C ALA A 537 19.66 -20.73 -17.74
N ARG A 538 19.35 -20.64 -19.04
CA ARG A 538 18.55 -19.52 -19.58
C ARG A 538 17.14 -19.52 -19.02
N VAL A 539 16.46 -20.67 -18.96
CA VAL A 539 15.13 -20.80 -18.39
C VAL A 539 15.11 -20.40 -16.92
N ALA A 540 16.10 -20.84 -16.14
CA ALA A 540 16.21 -20.47 -14.71
C ALA A 540 16.37 -18.96 -14.50
N VAL A 541 17.16 -18.28 -15.33
CA VAL A 541 17.32 -16.81 -15.24
C VAL A 541 16.03 -16.09 -15.67
N VAL A 542 15.42 -16.55 -16.78
CA VAL A 542 14.21 -15.91 -17.33
C VAL A 542 13.01 -16.06 -16.41
N SER A 543 12.93 -17.14 -15.62
CA SER A 543 11.80 -17.36 -14.68
C SER A 543 11.64 -16.21 -13.70
N ALA A 544 12.71 -15.55 -13.27
CA ALA A 544 12.67 -14.37 -12.40
C ALA A 544 11.93 -13.17 -13.04
N TRP A 545 12.07 -12.98 -14.33
CA TRP A 545 11.45 -11.87 -15.05
C TRP A 545 9.95 -12.07 -15.30
N VAL A 546 9.51 -13.31 -15.42
CA VAL A 546 8.08 -13.65 -15.64
C VAL A 546 7.24 -13.37 -14.39
N ILE A 547 7.84 -13.39 -13.20
CA ILE A 547 7.11 -13.14 -11.95
C ILE A 547 6.67 -11.67 -11.89
N PRO A 548 5.37 -11.41 -11.63
CA PRO A 548 4.87 -10.05 -11.43
C PRO A 548 5.62 -9.30 -10.32
N GLY A 549 5.90 -8.00 -10.51
CA GLY A 549 6.69 -7.21 -9.56
C GLY A 549 6.14 -7.20 -8.14
N VAL A 550 4.82 -7.17 -8.00
CA VAL A 550 4.16 -7.25 -6.69
C VAL A 550 4.54 -8.54 -5.95
N LEU A 551 4.51 -9.68 -6.64
CA LEU A 551 4.90 -10.97 -6.03
C LEU A 551 6.39 -11.01 -5.70
N VAL A 552 7.24 -10.43 -6.56
CA VAL A 552 8.67 -10.29 -6.26
C VAL A 552 8.87 -9.48 -4.97
N GLY A 553 8.17 -8.34 -4.84
CA GLY A 553 8.24 -7.53 -3.63
C GLY A 553 7.85 -8.29 -2.36
N VAL A 554 6.75 -9.06 -2.43
CA VAL A 554 6.28 -9.89 -1.30
C VAL A 554 7.30 -11.00 -0.98
N LEU A 555 7.79 -11.73 -1.98
CA LEU A 555 8.78 -12.80 -1.79
C LEU A 555 10.08 -12.28 -1.16
N TRP A 556 10.61 -11.18 -1.69
CA TRP A 556 11.81 -10.55 -1.13
C TRP A 556 11.59 -10.03 0.29
N ARG A 557 10.41 -9.50 0.58
CA ARG A 557 10.06 -9.09 1.94
C ARG A 557 10.12 -10.27 2.93
N ILE A 558 9.56 -11.43 2.56
CA ILE A 558 9.62 -12.65 3.37
C ILE A 558 11.07 -13.12 3.55
N LEU A 559 11.87 -13.09 2.49
CA LEU A 559 13.29 -13.46 2.53
C LEU A 559 14.13 -12.57 3.47
N LEU A 560 13.78 -11.26 3.53
CA LEU A 560 14.52 -10.22 4.23
C LEU A 560 13.95 -9.88 5.63
N VAL A 561 13.00 -10.65 6.15
CA VAL A 561 12.47 -10.45 7.51
C VAL A 561 13.62 -10.34 8.52
N GLU A 562 13.53 -9.35 9.43
CA GLU A 562 14.62 -8.93 10.31
C GLU A 562 14.67 -9.69 11.65
N ASN A 563 14.26 -10.95 11.63
CA ASN A 563 14.36 -11.86 12.75
C ASN A 563 14.96 -13.21 12.31
N ARG A 564 14.98 -14.19 13.19
CA ARG A 564 15.51 -15.54 12.89
C ARG A 564 14.70 -16.32 11.85
N ALA A 565 13.45 -15.93 11.60
CA ALA A 565 12.62 -16.56 10.57
C ALA A 565 12.94 -16.06 9.15
N GLY A 566 13.61 -14.89 9.01
CA GLY A 566 14.07 -14.38 7.72
C GLY A 566 15.22 -15.22 7.16
N ILE A 567 15.05 -15.75 5.95
CA ILE A 567 16.02 -16.69 5.34
C ILE A 567 17.42 -16.07 5.24
N VAL A 568 17.54 -14.81 4.84
CA VAL A 568 18.84 -14.13 4.72
C VAL A 568 19.49 -13.99 6.10
N ASN A 569 18.77 -13.52 7.11
CA ASN A 569 19.28 -13.40 8.47
C ASN A 569 19.56 -14.75 9.11
N TYR A 570 18.78 -15.78 8.79
CA TYR A 570 19.08 -17.17 9.20
C TYR A 570 20.43 -17.64 8.63
N TRP A 571 20.71 -17.46 7.35
CA TRP A 571 22.00 -17.80 6.76
C TRP A 571 23.16 -16.99 7.35
N LEU A 572 22.97 -15.70 7.58
CA LEU A 572 23.98 -14.84 8.21
C LEU A 572 24.31 -15.27 9.63
N SER A 573 23.36 -15.86 10.38
CA SER A 573 23.60 -16.35 11.74
C SER A 573 24.64 -17.48 11.80
N PHE A 574 24.76 -18.31 10.74
CA PHE A 574 25.83 -19.33 10.65
C PHE A 574 27.23 -18.71 10.53
N LEU A 575 27.32 -17.48 10.06
CA LEU A 575 28.57 -16.71 9.97
C LEU A 575 28.83 -15.87 11.23
N GLY A 576 28.01 -16.05 12.29
CA GLY A 576 28.10 -15.27 13.52
C GLY A 576 27.61 -13.83 13.38
N VAL A 577 26.97 -13.47 12.26
CA VAL A 577 26.40 -12.14 12.04
C VAL A 577 24.99 -12.11 12.62
N GLY A 578 24.72 -11.14 13.51
CA GLY A 578 23.37 -10.91 14.06
C GLY A 578 22.39 -10.44 12.98
N PRO A 579 21.07 -10.43 13.28
CA PRO A 579 20.08 -10.00 12.32
C PRO A 579 20.37 -8.57 11.80
N LEU A 580 20.55 -8.45 10.48
CA LEU A 580 20.76 -7.16 9.83
C LEU A 580 19.42 -6.46 9.61
N PRO A 581 19.35 -5.12 9.80
CA PRO A 581 18.16 -4.30 9.58
C PRO A 581 17.99 -3.99 8.06
N LEU A 582 17.69 -5.04 7.28
CA LEU A 582 17.69 -5.01 5.81
C LEU A 582 16.56 -4.15 5.21
N LEU A 583 15.46 -3.96 5.95
CA LEU A 583 14.30 -3.18 5.52
C LEU A 583 14.07 -1.94 6.41
N SER A 584 14.53 -1.96 7.67
CA SER A 584 14.35 -0.89 8.64
C SER A 584 15.49 0.15 8.65
N SER A 585 16.62 -0.15 8.04
CA SER A 585 17.70 0.81 7.79
C SER A 585 17.51 1.45 6.42
N GLY A 586 17.49 2.79 6.33
CA GLY A 586 17.25 3.51 5.07
C GLY A 586 18.23 3.11 3.95
N THR A 587 19.52 2.95 4.28
CA THR A 587 20.54 2.51 3.30
C THR A 587 20.34 1.05 2.89
N LEU A 588 20.16 0.14 3.86
CA LEU A 588 19.99 -1.29 3.56
C LEU A 588 18.66 -1.56 2.86
N ALA A 589 17.59 -0.82 3.19
CA ALA A 589 16.32 -0.91 2.48
C ALA A 589 16.47 -0.53 1.00
N MET A 590 17.24 0.54 0.70
CA MET A 590 17.54 0.90 -0.69
C MET A 590 18.37 -0.19 -1.38
N VAL A 591 19.38 -0.75 -0.72
CA VAL A 591 20.17 -1.87 -1.26
C VAL A 591 19.27 -3.09 -1.53
N SER A 592 18.35 -3.40 -0.63
CA SER A 592 17.39 -4.50 -0.77
C SER A 592 16.46 -4.29 -1.97
N VAL A 593 15.94 -3.08 -2.16
CA VAL A 593 15.11 -2.70 -3.32
C VAL A 593 15.90 -2.82 -4.63
N ILE A 594 17.13 -2.30 -4.65
CA ILE A 594 18.03 -2.40 -5.82
C ILE A 594 18.34 -3.87 -6.13
N ALA A 595 18.64 -4.69 -5.11
CA ALA A 595 18.93 -6.11 -5.29
C ALA A 595 17.74 -6.87 -5.87
N ALA A 596 16.54 -6.67 -5.34
CA ALA A 596 15.31 -7.28 -5.82
C ALA A 596 14.99 -6.88 -7.27
N ASN A 597 15.13 -5.59 -7.62
CA ASN A 597 14.93 -5.10 -8.97
C ASN A 597 16.00 -5.60 -9.94
N THR A 598 17.23 -5.69 -9.49
CA THR A 598 18.35 -6.23 -10.27
C THR A 598 18.16 -7.72 -10.55
N TRP A 599 17.76 -8.51 -9.54
CA TRP A 599 17.48 -9.93 -9.68
C TRP A 599 16.41 -10.20 -10.76
N ARG A 600 15.34 -9.40 -10.78
CA ARG A 600 14.28 -9.48 -11.78
C ARG A 600 14.75 -9.00 -13.15
N GLY A 601 15.42 -7.86 -13.22
CA GLY A 601 15.73 -7.15 -14.47
C GLY A 601 16.94 -7.68 -15.22
N CYS A 602 17.90 -8.34 -14.54
CA CYS A 602 19.08 -8.90 -15.20
C CYS A 602 18.74 -9.98 -16.25
N ALA A 603 17.60 -10.66 -16.10
CA ALA A 603 17.13 -11.65 -17.06
C ALA A 603 16.82 -11.05 -18.43
N PHE A 604 16.11 -9.90 -18.46
CA PHE A 604 15.83 -9.19 -19.70
C PHE A 604 17.12 -8.71 -20.39
N SER A 605 18.03 -8.13 -19.60
CA SER A 605 19.36 -7.73 -20.09
C SER A 605 20.15 -8.89 -20.65
N MET A 606 20.13 -10.04 -19.99
CA MET A 606 20.79 -11.27 -20.45
C MET A 606 20.25 -11.73 -21.81
N ILE A 607 18.91 -11.77 -21.98
CA ILE A 607 18.31 -12.22 -23.26
C ILE A 607 18.77 -11.36 -24.43
N LEU A 608 18.64 -10.02 -24.27
CA LEU A 608 19.01 -9.08 -25.34
C LEU A 608 20.49 -9.16 -25.70
N GLN A 609 21.36 -9.15 -24.69
CA GLN A 609 22.80 -9.19 -24.90
C GLN A 609 23.26 -10.53 -25.42
N PHE A 610 22.66 -11.64 -24.97
CA PHE A 610 22.93 -12.97 -25.51
C PHE A 610 22.52 -13.07 -26.98
N ALA A 611 21.36 -12.53 -27.37
CA ALA A 611 20.95 -12.47 -28.78
C ALA A 611 21.92 -11.62 -29.62
N GLY A 612 22.47 -10.54 -29.05
CA GLY A 612 23.54 -9.75 -29.68
C GLY A 612 24.81 -10.54 -29.90
N LEU A 613 25.26 -11.29 -28.89
CA LEU A 613 26.46 -12.12 -28.96
C LEU A 613 26.35 -13.23 -30.03
N GLN A 614 25.14 -13.77 -30.22
CA GLN A 614 24.91 -14.81 -31.26
C GLN A 614 25.01 -14.28 -32.69
N ARG A 615 24.95 -12.97 -32.90
CA ARG A 615 25.12 -12.36 -34.23
C ARG A 615 26.57 -12.18 -34.65
N ILE A 616 27.53 -12.39 -33.75
CA ILE A 616 28.96 -12.27 -34.06
C ILE A 616 29.37 -13.46 -34.91
N PRO A 617 29.90 -13.24 -36.15
CA PRO A 617 30.37 -14.31 -37.00
C PRO A 617 31.47 -15.16 -36.34
N ARG A 618 31.45 -16.45 -36.59
CA ARG A 618 32.47 -17.39 -36.03
C ARG A 618 33.87 -17.06 -36.46
N GLU A 619 34.01 -16.59 -37.68
CA GLU A 619 35.28 -16.20 -38.29
C GLU A 619 36.01 -15.14 -37.49
N LEU A 620 35.29 -14.20 -36.88
CA LEU A 620 35.89 -13.16 -36.03
C LEU A 620 36.47 -13.75 -34.74
N HIS A 621 35.83 -14.79 -34.21
CA HIS A 621 36.36 -15.48 -33.04
C HIS A 621 37.57 -16.32 -33.36
N GLU A 622 37.56 -17.01 -34.50
CA GLU A 622 38.68 -17.80 -35.01
C GLU A 622 39.87 -16.91 -35.34
N ALA A 623 39.65 -15.77 -35.99
CA ALA A 623 40.70 -14.77 -36.23
C ALA A 623 41.32 -14.26 -34.93
N ALA A 624 40.48 -13.96 -33.92
CA ALA A 624 40.95 -13.54 -32.59
C ALA A 624 41.78 -14.64 -31.89
N ASP A 625 41.41 -15.91 -32.10
CA ASP A 625 42.19 -17.06 -31.58
C ASP A 625 43.53 -17.21 -32.29
N LEU A 626 43.56 -17.01 -33.60
CA LEU A 626 44.82 -17.05 -34.40
C LEU A 626 45.78 -15.92 -34.03
N GLU A 627 45.24 -14.74 -33.71
CA GLU A 627 46.03 -13.59 -33.21
C GLU A 627 46.44 -13.74 -31.73
N GLY A 628 46.06 -14.83 -31.06
CA GLY A 628 46.43 -15.11 -29.68
C GLY A 628 45.77 -14.18 -28.65
N LEU A 629 44.61 -13.56 -28.95
CA LEU A 629 43.93 -12.65 -28.07
C LEU A 629 43.36 -13.38 -26.85
N GLY A 630 43.80 -12.93 -25.66
CA GLY A 630 43.21 -13.39 -24.40
C GLY A 630 41.74 -13.01 -24.26
N ALA A 631 41.02 -13.65 -23.36
CA ALA A 631 39.56 -13.47 -23.17
C ALA A 631 39.13 -12.01 -23.02
N TRP A 632 39.85 -11.19 -22.25
CA TRP A 632 39.59 -9.78 -22.06
C TRP A 632 39.82 -8.93 -23.32
N ALA A 633 40.92 -9.18 -24.03
CA ALA A 633 41.22 -8.45 -25.27
C ALA A 633 40.15 -8.80 -26.33
N ARG A 634 39.78 -10.06 -26.48
CA ARG A 634 38.67 -10.51 -27.35
C ARG A 634 37.36 -9.85 -27.00
N PHE A 635 37.00 -9.78 -25.70
CA PHE A 635 35.79 -9.08 -25.25
C PHE A 635 35.83 -7.61 -25.67
N ARG A 636 36.91 -6.90 -25.34
CA ARG A 636 37.00 -5.44 -25.54
C ARG A 636 37.15 -5.05 -27.02
N MET A 637 37.87 -5.82 -27.82
CA MET A 637 38.26 -5.44 -29.19
C MET A 637 37.31 -6.04 -30.25
N VAL A 638 36.66 -7.16 -29.96
CA VAL A 638 35.77 -7.85 -30.92
C VAL A 638 34.33 -7.85 -30.45
N MET A 639 34.07 -8.42 -29.26
CA MET A 639 32.70 -8.66 -28.84
C MET A 639 31.94 -7.37 -28.46
N LEU A 640 32.51 -6.54 -27.61
CA LEU A 640 31.86 -5.33 -27.11
C LEU A 640 31.54 -4.33 -28.24
N PRO A 641 32.42 -4.03 -29.20
CA PRO A 641 32.08 -3.17 -30.33
C PRO A 641 30.93 -3.72 -31.18
N MET A 642 30.92 -5.03 -31.42
CA MET A 642 29.89 -5.69 -32.24
C MET A 642 28.51 -5.67 -31.57
N ILE A 643 28.45 -5.81 -30.24
CA ILE A 643 27.17 -5.79 -29.49
C ILE A 643 26.81 -4.39 -28.97
N ALA A 644 27.67 -3.38 -29.15
CA ALA A 644 27.44 -2.03 -28.62
C ALA A 644 26.04 -1.45 -28.96
N PRO A 645 25.49 -1.60 -30.15
CA PRO A 645 24.13 -1.13 -30.47
C PRO A 645 23.07 -1.86 -29.65
N VAL A 646 23.25 -3.16 -29.39
CA VAL A 646 22.32 -3.95 -28.56
C VAL A 646 22.44 -3.55 -27.10
N VAL A 647 23.65 -3.29 -26.60
CA VAL A 647 23.90 -2.80 -25.24
C VAL A 647 23.26 -1.42 -25.04
N ALA A 648 23.39 -0.52 -26.02
CA ALA A 648 22.77 0.82 -25.96
C ALA A 648 21.24 0.73 -25.97
N LEU A 649 20.67 -0.13 -26.80
CA LEU A 649 19.22 -0.38 -26.80
C LEU A 649 18.75 -0.95 -25.46
N ASN A 650 19.46 -1.95 -24.94
CA ASN A 650 19.17 -2.56 -23.65
C ASN A 650 19.24 -1.51 -22.51
N LEU A 651 20.30 -0.70 -22.49
CA LEU A 651 20.45 0.39 -21.52
C LEU A 651 19.22 1.31 -21.50
N ALA A 652 18.74 1.73 -22.68
CA ALA A 652 17.57 2.59 -22.79
C ALA A 652 16.31 1.91 -22.24
N LEU A 653 16.06 0.66 -22.65
CA LEU A 653 14.86 -0.08 -22.27
C LEU A 653 14.81 -0.35 -20.77
N ILE A 654 15.91 -0.83 -20.17
CA ILE A 654 15.94 -1.08 -18.72
C ILE A 654 15.90 0.20 -17.89
N THR A 655 16.42 1.32 -18.42
CA THR A 655 16.32 2.62 -17.74
C THR A 655 14.86 3.09 -17.68
N ILE A 656 14.14 3.04 -18.79
CA ILE A 656 12.71 3.36 -18.86
C ILE A 656 11.90 2.44 -17.96
N GLN A 657 12.15 1.13 -18.00
CA GLN A 657 11.44 0.18 -17.14
C GLN A 657 11.69 0.45 -15.66
N THR A 658 12.95 0.67 -15.27
CA THR A 658 13.33 0.92 -13.87
C THR A 658 12.77 2.24 -13.35
N LEU A 659 12.77 3.31 -14.16
CA LEU A 659 12.19 4.60 -13.78
C LEU A 659 10.69 4.49 -13.46
N ASN A 660 9.98 3.61 -14.14
CA ASN A 660 8.53 3.40 -13.95
C ASN A 660 8.21 2.29 -12.92
N THR A 661 9.23 1.66 -12.32
CA THR A 661 9.03 0.58 -11.34
C THR A 661 8.55 1.14 -10.01
N PHE A 662 7.36 0.73 -9.56
CA PHE A 662 6.86 0.93 -8.19
C PHE A 662 6.18 -0.33 -7.64
N ASP A 663 5.74 -1.22 -8.53
CA ASP A 663 4.98 -2.44 -8.24
C ASP A 663 5.74 -3.41 -7.30
N LEU A 664 7.06 -3.39 -7.35
CA LEU A 664 7.93 -4.16 -6.47
C LEU A 664 8.22 -3.41 -5.15
N ILE A 665 8.38 -2.07 -5.21
CA ILE A 665 8.80 -1.26 -4.05
C ILE A 665 7.65 -1.14 -3.04
N LEU A 666 6.43 -1.00 -3.53
CA LEU A 666 5.24 -0.84 -2.70
C LEU A 666 5.06 -2.02 -1.70
N PRO A 667 5.03 -3.30 -2.12
CA PRO A 667 4.91 -4.41 -1.18
C PRO A 667 6.19 -4.70 -0.39
N LEU A 668 7.37 -4.37 -0.91
CA LEU A 668 8.65 -4.65 -0.25
C LEU A 668 8.91 -3.70 0.93
N THR A 669 8.84 -2.39 0.70
CA THR A 669 9.20 -1.35 1.68
C THR A 669 8.11 -0.30 1.90
N GLY A 670 7.11 -0.22 1.01
CA GLY A 670 6.12 0.86 1.03
C GLY A 670 6.71 2.26 0.81
N GLY A 671 7.98 2.37 0.32
CA GLY A 671 8.73 3.63 0.21
C GLY A 671 9.50 4.00 1.47
N GLY A 672 9.40 3.19 2.57
CA GLY A 672 10.07 3.39 3.84
C GLY A 672 11.48 2.77 3.94
N PRO A 673 12.13 2.89 5.12
CA PRO A 673 11.73 3.72 6.25
C PRO A 673 11.70 5.20 5.88
N ALA A 674 10.82 5.97 6.53
CA ALA A 674 10.56 7.37 6.21
C ALA A 674 10.25 7.54 4.70
N ARG A 675 11.09 8.13 3.88
CA ARG A 675 10.94 8.21 2.41
C ARG A 675 12.17 7.67 1.67
N ARG A 676 12.99 6.84 2.34
CA ARG A 676 14.31 6.43 1.82
C ARG A 676 14.26 5.54 0.58
N THR A 677 13.13 4.90 0.29
CA THR A 677 12.93 4.10 -0.93
C THR A 677 11.74 4.59 -1.77
N GLU A 678 11.25 5.80 -1.51
CA GLU A 678 10.15 6.39 -2.26
C GLU A 678 10.65 7.01 -3.57
N VAL A 679 10.49 6.26 -4.64
CA VAL A 679 10.79 6.71 -6.01
C VAL A 679 9.63 7.53 -6.59
N MET A 680 9.90 8.28 -7.68
CA MET A 680 8.94 9.17 -8.33
C MET A 680 7.64 8.44 -8.76
N SER A 681 7.73 7.24 -9.28
CA SER A 681 6.57 6.42 -9.66
C SER A 681 5.70 6.02 -8.45
N LEU A 682 6.31 5.71 -7.30
CA LEU A 682 5.58 5.43 -6.07
C LEU A 682 4.95 6.69 -5.47
N TYR A 683 5.65 7.81 -5.49
CA TYR A 683 5.11 9.11 -5.06
C TYR A 683 3.89 9.51 -5.90
N MET A 684 3.98 9.40 -7.23
CA MET A 684 2.85 9.62 -8.14
C MET A 684 1.64 8.76 -7.76
N TYR A 685 1.86 7.46 -7.51
CA TYR A 685 0.81 6.53 -7.10
C TYR A 685 0.16 6.98 -5.77
N ARG A 686 0.97 7.35 -4.77
CA ARG A 686 0.45 7.82 -3.47
C ARG A 686 -0.34 9.11 -3.62
N THR A 687 0.18 10.08 -4.32
CA THR A 687 -0.51 11.36 -4.57
C THR A 687 -1.87 11.16 -5.25
N ALA A 688 -1.97 10.21 -6.20
CA ALA A 688 -3.24 9.90 -6.87
C ALA A 688 -4.24 9.19 -5.96
N PHE A 689 -3.80 8.20 -5.17
CA PHE A 689 -4.69 7.23 -4.52
C PHE A 689 -4.76 7.38 -2.99
N TYR A 690 -3.75 7.96 -2.34
CA TYR A 690 -3.76 8.24 -0.91
C TYR A 690 -4.14 9.69 -0.62
N ASP A 691 -3.47 10.65 -1.28
CA ASP A 691 -3.75 12.08 -1.13
C ASP A 691 -4.99 12.51 -1.91
N LEU A 692 -5.42 11.70 -2.90
CA LEU A 692 -6.56 11.95 -3.80
C LEU A 692 -6.40 13.21 -4.65
N GLU A 693 -5.17 13.64 -4.91
CA GLU A 693 -4.81 14.80 -5.73
C GLU A 693 -4.47 14.36 -7.16
N ALA A 694 -5.49 14.01 -7.95
CA ALA A 694 -5.30 13.48 -9.30
C ALA A 694 -4.57 14.47 -10.26
N GLY A 695 -4.84 15.77 -10.16
CA GLY A 695 -4.15 16.79 -10.95
C GLY A 695 -2.65 16.87 -10.62
N ARG A 696 -2.28 16.83 -9.33
CA ARG A 696 -0.87 16.83 -8.90
C ARG A 696 -0.16 15.51 -9.30
N ALA A 697 -0.83 14.38 -9.14
CA ALA A 697 -0.30 13.09 -9.62
C ALA A 697 -0.07 13.09 -11.14
N ALA A 698 -1.00 13.68 -11.91
CA ALA A 698 -0.83 13.85 -13.34
C ALA A 698 0.34 14.78 -13.68
N ALA A 699 0.58 15.84 -12.91
CA ALA A 699 1.75 16.70 -13.10
C ALA A 699 3.08 15.92 -12.87
N VAL A 700 3.15 15.05 -11.85
CA VAL A 700 4.30 14.14 -11.67
C VAL A 700 4.45 13.19 -12.85
N ALA A 701 3.34 12.61 -13.34
CA ALA A 701 3.36 11.72 -14.50
C ALA A 701 3.86 12.42 -15.77
N VAL A 702 3.52 13.71 -15.96
CA VAL A 702 4.03 14.53 -17.08
C VAL A 702 5.54 14.74 -16.98
N VAL A 703 6.06 15.00 -15.78
CA VAL A 703 7.51 15.09 -15.54
C VAL A 703 8.19 13.75 -15.87
N MET A 704 7.62 12.63 -15.42
CA MET A 704 8.13 11.28 -15.74
C MET A 704 8.08 11.00 -17.25
N LEU A 705 7.01 11.39 -17.93
CA LEU A 705 6.87 11.25 -19.38
C LEU A 705 7.96 12.04 -20.12
N ALA A 706 8.21 13.28 -19.69
CA ALA A 706 9.26 14.12 -20.27
C ALA A 706 10.65 13.50 -20.10
N LEU A 707 10.93 12.94 -18.91
CA LEU A 707 12.19 12.22 -18.65
C LEU A 707 12.31 10.96 -19.52
N ASN A 708 11.25 10.15 -19.62
CA ASN A 708 11.23 8.95 -20.45
C ASN A 708 11.43 9.30 -21.95
N LEU A 709 10.81 10.38 -22.43
CA LEU A 709 10.96 10.84 -23.81
C LEU A 709 12.39 11.33 -24.09
N ALA A 710 12.97 12.09 -23.15
CA ALA A 710 14.36 12.54 -23.26
C ALA A 710 15.33 11.36 -23.32
N LEU A 711 15.12 10.34 -22.48
CA LEU A 711 15.91 9.10 -22.49
C LEU A 711 15.74 8.33 -23.82
N ALA A 712 14.51 8.21 -24.32
CA ALA A 712 14.26 7.55 -25.61
C ALA A 712 14.95 8.27 -26.78
N VAL A 713 14.88 9.61 -26.82
CA VAL A 713 15.56 10.43 -27.85
C VAL A 713 17.07 10.29 -27.75
N ALA A 714 17.62 10.32 -26.52
CA ALA A 714 19.05 10.12 -26.30
C ALA A 714 19.51 8.74 -26.81
N ALA A 715 18.74 7.70 -26.49
CA ALA A 715 19.01 6.33 -26.97
C ALA A 715 18.98 6.23 -28.50
N LEU A 716 17.97 6.82 -29.15
CA LEU A 716 17.88 6.82 -30.62
C LEU A 716 19.06 7.56 -31.26
N ARG A 717 19.50 8.68 -30.68
CA ARG A 717 20.68 9.41 -31.16
C ARG A 717 21.96 8.59 -31.02
N LEU A 718 22.13 7.87 -29.92
CA LEU A 718 23.27 6.98 -29.71
C LEU A 718 23.27 5.84 -30.72
N LEU A 719 22.12 5.20 -30.96
CA LEU A 719 21.98 4.11 -31.94
C LEU A 719 22.25 4.58 -33.37
N ASN A 720 21.81 5.78 -33.74
CA ASN A 720 22.06 6.32 -35.08
C ASN A 720 23.57 6.65 -35.30
N ARG A 721 24.23 7.19 -34.25
CA ARG A 721 25.69 7.44 -34.31
C ARG A 721 26.50 6.15 -34.45
N SER A 722 26.13 5.07 -33.79
CA SER A 722 26.80 3.78 -33.90
C SER A 722 26.61 3.13 -35.30
N ARG A 723 25.47 3.38 -35.97
CA ARG A 723 25.21 2.93 -37.33
C ARG A 723 26.00 3.71 -38.40
N SER A 724 26.29 4.97 -38.18
CA SER A 724 27.08 5.80 -39.10
C SER A 724 28.58 5.63 -38.91
N ALA A 725 29.03 5.01 -37.83
CA ALA A 725 30.44 4.68 -37.56
C ALA A 725 30.82 3.25 -37.89
N ALA A 726 29.87 2.38 -38.25
CA ALA A 726 30.04 1.03 -38.76
C ALA A 726 29.80 0.99 -40.28
#